data_c4a6b9c276be29dad58dd149b126f8ff
#
_entry.id   c4a6b9c276be29dad58dd149b126f8ff
#
_cell.length_a   1.000
_cell.length_b   1.000
_cell.length_c   1.000
_cell.angle_alpha   90.00
_cell.angle_beta   90.00
_cell.angle_gamma   90.00
#
_symmetry.space_group_name_H-M   'P 1'
#
loop_
_entity.id
_entity.type
_entity.pdbx_description
1 polymer ?
#
loop_
_entity_poly.entity_id
_entity_poly.type
_entity_poly.pdbx_seq_one_letter_code
_entity_poly.pdbx_strand_id
1 'polypeptide(L)'
;MVKKKQKKTLGQILLEHRYITQDQLDEALKVKEENPEMFLGQILIEMGIPQSIINKALDSHRKRKPIGQILIEQNLINRKQLQEALERQKISHKPLGDTLISLGFITKDQYLTALSKHFNMPTKSLESFKISKSLQKSIGEKFALKNKIIVLENTDNRIQLAIARPTKELSDDLYRFLPRSKTIQLFLSRTDEIEQLLKTYYSSQDSTGSGKKSEMIDTSNVQWETIEEEEEDDGTSLDADAASGAIAVQYVNEIILQAHRVGSSDIHIEPGMEKRPTEVRMRIDGACRNVMEIPAKDIKAVISRIKIMSGMNIAERRRPQDGKAKLKFQGKKIELRIATLPTVNGESAVIRLLASGGALPLEKLNFSAHNLERTKTLITRPHGIYLVVGPTGSGKTTTLHGILDHINTADRKIWTAEDPVEITQPGLQQVQVNHKIGMDFAAVMRSFLRADPDVILIGEMRDFETANIAIEASLTGHMVFSTLHTNSAPETVTRLIDIGLDPFNFADALRGILAQRLVRTLCSSCKETYDADEKEFIELKRMYGEAYFDELNIDKNNFQLYKPVGCPKCSHTGYRGRTGIHELLEGTDEVKHSIAMKESVEKIRDKGMEAGMRTLQQDGIIKILKGDTDLVQLHRVTAES
;
A
#
# COMPACT_ATOMS: atom_id res chain seq x y z
N MET A 1 16.77 68.21 -0.41
CA MET A 1 15.54 68.08 -1.20
C MET A 1 15.42 66.67 -1.74
N VAL A 2 14.66 65.81 -1.07
CA VAL A 2 14.41 64.42 -1.52
C VAL A 2 13.25 64.48 -2.51
N LYS A 3 13.48 64.23 -3.79
CA LYS A 3 12.42 64.14 -4.81
C LYS A 3 11.48 62.97 -4.44
N LYS A 4 10.24 63.28 -4.05
CA LYS A 4 9.14 62.32 -3.99
C LYS A 4 8.98 61.64 -5.34
N LYS A 5 9.39 60.34 -5.48
CA LYS A 5 9.05 59.54 -6.66
C LYS A 5 7.54 59.48 -6.80
N GLN A 6 6.99 60.09 -7.84
CA GLN A 6 5.58 59.94 -8.21
C GLN A 6 5.25 58.46 -8.43
N LYS A 7 4.21 57.95 -7.81
CA LYS A 7 3.76 56.56 -7.98
C LYS A 7 3.16 56.42 -9.36
N LYS A 8 3.85 55.73 -10.27
CA LYS A 8 3.37 55.44 -11.63
C LYS A 8 2.02 54.69 -11.61
N THR A 9 1.10 55.03 -12.48
CA THR A 9 -0.21 54.32 -12.64
C THR A 9 0.01 52.96 -13.35
N LEU A 10 -1.00 52.07 -13.30
CA LEU A 10 -0.94 50.78 -14.01
C LEU A 10 -0.69 50.95 -15.52
N GLY A 11 -1.42 51.87 -16.16
CA GLY A 11 -1.25 52.18 -17.56
C GLY A 11 0.18 52.64 -17.91
N GLN A 12 0.76 53.54 -17.06
CA GLN A 12 2.16 53.97 -17.25
C GLN A 12 3.16 52.85 -17.11
N ILE A 13 2.91 51.89 -16.20
CA ILE A 13 3.79 50.71 -16.02
C ILE A 13 3.72 49.80 -17.25
N LEU A 14 2.52 49.55 -17.77
CA LEU A 14 2.33 48.69 -18.95
C LEU A 14 2.94 49.30 -20.23
N LEU A 15 2.84 50.62 -20.40
CA LEU A 15 3.47 51.35 -21.46
C LEU A 15 5.02 51.28 -21.40
N GLU A 16 5.60 51.56 -20.21
CA GLU A 16 7.05 51.56 -19.98
C GLU A 16 7.66 50.18 -20.30
N HIS A 17 6.95 49.12 -19.98
CA HIS A 17 7.37 47.75 -20.31
C HIS A 17 6.96 47.27 -21.71
N ARG A 18 6.39 48.15 -22.51
CA ARG A 18 5.91 47.87 -23.91
C ARG A 18 4.92 46.70 -23.99
N TYR A 19 4.13 46.51 -22.92
CA TYR A 19 3.07 45.51 -22.91
C TYR A 19 1.79 45.96 -23.61
N ILE A 20 1.59 47.26 -23.71
CA ILE A 20 0.50 47.92 -24.47
C ILE A 20 1.05 49.13 -25.23
N THR A 21 0.32 49.55 -26.27
CA THR A 21 0.59 50.80 -27.01
C THR A 21 -0.13 51.97 -26.34
N GLN A 22 0.26 53.21 -26.74
CA GLN A 22 -0.43 54.41 -26.25
C GLN A 22 -1.90 54.42 -26.69
N ASP A 23 -2.15 54.01 -27.96
CA ASP A 23 -3.52 53.94 -28.50
C ASP A 23 -4.41 52.97 -27.73
N GLN A 24 -3.87 51.81 -27.37
CA GLN A 24 -4.58 50.82 -26.51
C GLN A 24 -4.89 51.37 -25.13
N LEU A 25 -3.97 52.16 -24.54
CA LEU A 25 -4.24 52.79 -23.23
C LEU A 25 -5.30 53.86 -23.34
N ASP A 26 -5.25 54.70 -24.38
CA ASP A 26 -6.21 55.80 -24.59
C ASP A 26 -7.63 55.27 -24.89
N GLU A 27 -7.72 54.17 -25.66
CA GLU A 27 -8.98 53.46 -25.89
C GLU A 27 -9.53 52.85 -24.57
N ALA A 28 -8.69 52.20 -23.80
CA ALA A 28 -9.08 51.62 -22.49
C ALA A 28 -9.52 52.71 -21.46
N LEU A 29 -8.91 53.89 -21.51
CA LEU A 29 -9.31 55.01 -20.68
C LEU A 29 -10.66 55.59 -21.10
N LYS A 30 -11.00 55.67 -22.39
CA LYS A 30 -12.32 56.07 -22.88
C LYS A 30 -13.41 55.09 -22.40
N VAL A 31 -13.17 53.78 -22.56
CA VAL A 31 -14.13 52.78 -22.06
C VAL A 31 -14.31 52.87 -20.54
N LYS A 32 -13.26 53.22 -19.81
CA LYS A 32 -13.34 53.42 -18.36
C LYS A 32 -14.16 54.67 -17.99
N GLU A 33 -14.13 55.74 -18.76
CA GLU A 33 -14.95 56.93 -18.54
C GLU A 33 -16.43 56.62 -18.72
N GLU A 34 -16.74 55.76 -19.71
CA GLU A 34 -18.11 55.28 -19.96
C GLU A 34 -18.59 54.26 -18.92
N ASN A 35 -17.67 53.48 -18.33
CA ASN A 35 -17.94 52.46 -17.33
C ASN A 35 -17.08 52.66 -16.05
N PRO A 36 -17.40 53.62 -15.16
CA PRO A 36 -16.56 53.96 -14.03
C PRO A 36 -16.34 52.82 -13.03
N GLU A 37 -17.26 51.85 -12.96
CA GLU A 37 -17.18 50.67 -12.05
C GLU A 37 -16.15 49.64 -12.52
N MET A 38 -15.77 49.62 -13.77
CA MET A 38 -14.78 48.69 -14.32
C MET A 38 -13.36 49.15 -14.03
N PHE A 39 -12.50 48.21 -13.66
CA PHE A 39 -11.06 48.52 -13.46
C PHE A 39 -10.33 48.55 -14.80
N LEU A 40 -9.36 49.48 -14.95
CA LEU A 40 -8.54 49.58 -16.15
C LEU A 40 -7.91 48.25 -16.59
N GLY A 41 -7.48 47.41 -15.63
CA GLY A 41 -6.94 46.09 -15.90
C GLY A 41 -7.96 45.10 -16.52
N GLN A 42 -9.23 45.21 -16.16
CA GLN A 42 -10.32 44.40 -16.74
C GLN A 42 -10.60 44.83 -18.18
N ILE A 43 -10.67 46.11 -18.42
CA ILE A 43 -10.90 46.67 -19.76
C ILE A 43 -9.77 46.22 -20.72
N LEU A 44 -8.52 46.32 -20.28
CA LEU A 44 -7.37 45.89 -21.06
C LEU A 44 -7.39 44.38 -21.33
N ILE A 45 -7.91 43.55 -20.43
CA ILE A 45 -8.07 42.11 -20.65
C ILE A 45 -9.16 41.86 -21.71
N GLU A 46 -10.26 42.59 -21.65
CA GLU A 46 -11.33 42.49 -22.66
C GLU A 46 -10.84 42.96 -24.05
N MET A 47 -9.93 43.91 -24.09
CA MET A 47 -9.24 44.34 -25.32
C MET A 47 -8.14 43.35 -25.79
N GLY A 48 -8.02 42.18 -25.15
CA GLY A 48 -7.10 41.11 -25.57
C GLY A 48 -5.72 41.12 -24.93
N ILE A 49 -5.44 41.96 -23.93
CA ILE A 49 -4.20 41.94 -23.16
C ILE A 49 -4.21 40.78 -22.17
N PRO A 50 -3.27 39.84 -22.22
CA PRO A 50 -3.23 38.70 -21.31
C PRO A 50 -3.24 39.09 -19.84
N GLN A 51 -4.10 38.50 -19.05
CA GLN A 51 -4.22 38.78 -17.61
C GLN A 51 -2.91 38.54 -16.84
N SER A 52 -2.06 37.61 -17.30
CA SER A 52 -0.73 37.38 -16.76
C SER A 52 0.18 38.60 -16.83
N ILE A 53 0.08 39.39 -17.88
CA ILE A 53 0.83 40.63 -18.08
C ILE A 53 0.35 41.69 -17.09
N ILE A 54 -0.96 41.85 -16.94
CA ILE A 54 -1.55 42.78 -15.97
C ILE A 54 -1.11 42.41 -14.54
N ASN A 55 -1.21 41.11 -14.19
CA ASN A 55 -0.80 40.62 -12.89
C ASN A 55 0.71 40.84 -12.64
N LYS A 56 1.56 40.55 -13.62
CA LYS A 56 3.02 40.75 -13.53
C LYS A 56 3.36 42.23 -13.32
N ALA A 57 2.68 43.15 -13.98
CA ALA A 57 2.86 44.59 -13.81
C ALA A 57 2.44 45.06 -12.41
N LEU A 58 1.34 44.57 -11.88
CA LEU A 58 0.86 44.89 -10.53
C LEU A 58 1.80 44.35 -9.43
N ASP A 59 2.30 43.12 -9.60
CA ASP A 59 3.18 42.47 -8.60
C ASP A 59 4.59 43.07 -8.59
N SER A 60 5.20 43.31 -9.75
CA SER A 60 6.55 43.85 -9.86
C SER A 60 6.72 45.24 -9.23
N HIS A 61 5.64 46.01 -9.15
CA HIS A 61 5.66 47.35 -8.60
C HIS A 61 5.01 47.46 -7.22
N ARG A 62 4.74 46.32 -6.51
CA ARG A 62 4.08 46.28 -5.19
C ARG A 62 2.78 47.13 -5.11
N LYS A 63 2.01 47.10 -6.17
CA LYS A 63 0.78 47.92 -6.30
C LYS A 63 -0.48 47.25 -5.70
N ARG A 64 -0.40 45.96 -5.37
CA ARG A 64 -1.51 45.27 -4.72
C ARG A 64 -1.60 45.65 -3.26
N LYS A 65 -2.75 46.16 -2.83
CA LYS A 65 -3.02 46.37 -1.40
C LYS A 65 -3.17 45.01 -0.71
N PRO A 66 -2.60 44.80 0.48
CA PRO A 66 -2.83 43.59 1.28
C PRO A 66 -4.35 43.39 1.51
N ILE A 67 -4.81 42.16 1.44
CA ILE A 67 -6.25 41.83 1.56
C ILE A 67 -6.85 42.30 2.90
N GLY A 68 -6.09 42.19 4.00
CA GLY A 68 -6.49 42.69 5.30
C GLY A 68 -6.77 44.23 5.31
N GLN A 69 -6.01 44.99 4.54
CA GLN A 69 -6.21 46.42 4.39
C GLN A 69 -7.47 46.73 3.57
N ILE A 70 -7.75 45.94 2.52
CA ILE A 70 -8.97 46.06 1.72
C ILE A 70 -10.21 45.81 2.59
N LEU A 71 -10.16 44.77 3.43
CA LEU A 71 -11.26 44.45 4.35
C LEU A 71 -11.53 45.56 5.37
N ILE A 72 -10.48 46.23 5.87
CA ILE A 72 -10.62 47.39 6.74
C ILE A 72 -11.20 48.59 5.98
N GLU A 73 -10.71 48.89 4.77
CA GLU A 73 -11.22 50.01 3.95
C GLU A 73 -12.70 49.83 3.55
N GLN A 74 -13.15 48.55 3.48
CA GLN A 74 -14.55 48.21 3.23
C GLN A 74 -15.40 48.19 4.51
N ASN A 75 -14.84 48.53 5.67
CA ASN A 75 -15.49 48.47 6.98
C ASN A 75 -16.03 47.09 7.37
N LEU A 76 -15.46 46.02 6.78
CA LEU A 76 -15.85 44.62 7.05
C LEU A 76 -15.20 44.10 8.33
N ILE A 77 -13.98 44.58 8.65
CA ILE A 77 -13.27 44.27 9.89
C ILE A 77 -12.55 45.50 10.42
N ASN A 78 -12.30 45.54 11.72
CA ASN A 78 -11.46 46.55 12.34
C ASN A 78 -10.00 46.07 12.53
N ARG A 79 -9.10 46.97 12.93
CA ARG A 79 -7.67 46.67 13.13
C ARG A 79 -7.42 45.58 14.19
N LYS A 80 -8.25 45.56 15.27
CA LYS A 80 -8.11 44.55 16.32
C LYS A 80 -8.49 43.16 15.83
N GLN A 81 -9.59 43.05 15.08
CA GLN A 81 -10.02 41.78 14.46
C GLN A 81 -8.98 41.24 13.43
N LEU A 82 -8.35 42.13 12.66
CA LEU A 82 -7.29 41.74 11.77
C LEU A 82 -6.07 41.19 12.53
N GLN A 83 -5.69 41.86 13.63
CA GLN A 83 -4.56 41.42 14.45
C GLN A 83 -4.84 40.07 15.11
N GLU A 84 -6.02 39.86 15.68
CA GLU A 84 -6.46 38.58 16.26
C GLU A 84 -6.44 37.46 15.22
N ALA A 85 -6.93 37.72 14.01
CA ALA A 85 -6.91 36.75 12.93
C ALA A 85 -5.47 36.39 12.48
N LEU A 86 -4.53 37.35 12.44
CA LEU A 86 -3.14 37.13 12.12
C LEU A 86 -2.41 36.33 13.21
N GLU A 87 -2.71 36.57 14.48
CA GLU A 87 -2.15 35.77 15.59
C GLU A 87 -2.66 34.33 15.53
N ARG A 88 -3.96 34.15 15.31
CA ARG A 88 -4.56 32.80 15.16
C ARG A 88 -4.06 32.09 13.91
N GLN A 89 -3.79 32.83 12.84
CA GLN A 89 -3.18 32.27 11.63
C GLN A 89 -1.79 31.67 11.88
N LYS A 90 -0.96 32.32 12.70
CA LYS A 90 0.36 31.82 13.07
C LYS A 90 0.30 30.45 13.77
N ILE A 91 -0.76 30.21 14.56
CA ILE A 91 -0.97 28.96 15.29
C ILE A 91 -1.63 27.89 14.40
N SER A 92 -2.64 28.28 13.61
CA SER A 92 -3.45 27.35 12.83
C SER A 92 -2.90 27.04 11.45
N HIS A 93 -1.94 27.82 10.94
CA HIS A 93 -1.38 27.78 9.58
C HIS A 93 -2.42 27.85 8.45
N LYS A 94 -3.66 28.25 8.76
CA LYS A 94 -4.73 28.43 7.79
C LYS A 94 -4.60 29.79 7.09
N PRO A 95 -5.06 29.91 5.82
CA PRO A 95 -5.12 31.21 5.14
C PRO A 95 -5.93 32.26 5.92
N LEU A 96 -5.51 33.52 5.84
CA LEU A 96 -6.12 34.62 6.60
C LEU A 96 -7.65 34.72 6.39
N GLY A 97 -8.11 34.52 5.16
CA GLY A 97 -9.54 34.56 4.85
C GLY A 97 -10.34 33.45 5.55
N ASP A 98 -9.81 32.22 5.53
CA ASP A 98 -10.46 31.09 6.20
C ASP A 98 -10.47 31.29 7.73
N THR A 99 -9.42 31.92 8.26
CA THR A 99 -9.34 32.29 9.70
C THR A 99 -10.37 33.35 10.05
N LEU A 100 -10.50 34.40 9.24
CA LEU A 100 -11.50 35.47 9.47
C LEU A 100 -12.93 34.93 9.37
N ILE A 101 -13.21 34.02 8.43
CA ILE A 101 -14.52 33.36 8.29
C ILE A 101 -14.79 32.45 9.50
N SER A 102 -13.79 31.68 9.95
CA SER A 102 -13.95 30.79 11.10
C SER A 102 -14.14 31.52 12.43
N LEU A 103 -13.64 32.76 12.54
CA LEU A 103 -13.87 33.67 13.68
C LEU A 103 -15.20 34.41 13.57
N GLY A 104 -15.95 34.25 12.48
CA GLY A 104 -17.23 34.92 12.27
C GLY A 104 -17.13 36.42 11.96
N PHE A 105 -15.93 36.93 11.64
CA PHE A 105 -15.71 38.34 11.37
C PHE A 105 -16.20 38.79 10.00
N ILE A 106 -16.19 37.88 9.00
CA ILE A 106 -16.67 38.11 7.64
C ILE A 106 -17.40 36.87 7.10
N THR A 107 -18.31 37.11 6.14
CA THR A 107 -18.96 36.04 5.38
C THR A 107 -18.08 35.59 4.18
N LYS A 108 -18.40 34.41 3.59
CA LYS A 108 -17.73 33.92 2.40
C LYS A 108 -17.87 34.86 1.21
N ASP A 109 -19.05 35.49 1.05
CA ASP A 109 -19.32 36.41 -0.06
C ASP A 109 -18.59 37.75 0.12
N GLN A 110 -18.51 38.25 1.36
CA GLN A 110 -17.69 39.42 1.69
C GLN A 110 -16.20 39.16 1.39
N TYR A 111 -15.72 37.96 1.71
CA TYR A 111 -14.36 37.60 1.39
C TYR A 111 -14.13 37.47 -0.12
N LEU A 112 -15.06 36.86 -0.88
CA LEU A 112 -14.99 36.77 -2.35
C LEU A 112 -14.93 38.16 -2.99
N THR A 113 -15.74 39.11 -2.50
CA THR A 113 -15.73 40.50 -2.96
C THR A 113 -14.39 41.19 -2.66
N ALA A 114 -13.79 40.94 -1.50
CA ALA A 114 -12.47 41.47 -1.17
C ALA A 114 -11.36 40.84 -2.05
N LEU A 115 -11.46 39.55 -2.35
CA LEU A 115 -10.55 38.85 -3.30
C LEU A 115 -10.65 39.41 -4.70
N SER A 116 -11.87 39.67 -5.18
CA SER A 116 -12.12 40.29 -6.50
C SER A 116 -11.39 41.63 -6.62
N LYS A 117 -11.49 42.48 -5.62
CA LYS A 117 -10.77 43.78 -5.58
C LYS A 117 -9.26 43.60 -5.44
N HIS A 118 -8.83 42.65 -4.62
CA HIS A 118 -7.39 42.35 -4.44
C HIS A 118 -6.71 41.87 -5.72
N PHE A 119 -7.34 40.96 -6.45
CA PHE A 119 -6.80 40.37 -7.67
C PHE A 119 -7.23 41.07 -8.95
N ASN A 120 -8.14 42.06 -8.84
CA ASN A 120 -8.75 42.74 -9.98
C ASN A 120 -9.37 41.74 -10.98
N MET A 121 -10.18 40.81 -10.45
CA MET A 121 -10.81 39.74 -11.20
C MET A 121 -12.32 39.73 -11.01
N PRO A 122 -13.11 39.48 -12.06
CA PRO A 122 -14.56 39.38 -11.95
C PRO A 122 -14.97 38.16 -11.14
N THR A 123 -16.10 38.24 -10.47
CA THR A 123 -16.70 37.11 -9.74
C THR A 123 -17.76 36.42 -10.58
N LYS A 124 -17.96 35.12 -10.36
CA LYS A 124 -19.03 34.34 -10.98
C LYS A 124 -19.66 33.42 -9.94
N SER A 125 -20.97 33.52 -9.70
CA SER A 125 -21.74 32.57 -8.89
C SER A 125 -21.94 31.27 -9.69
N LEU A 126 -21.81 30.15 -9.00
CA LEU A 126 -21.97 28.81 -9.58
C LEU A 126 -23.18 28.06 -9.04
N GLU A 127 -24.07 28.70 -8.26
CA GLU A 127 -25.20 28.06 -7.58
C GLU A 127 -26.13 27.27 -8.52
N SER A 128 -26.36 27.76 -9.73
CA SER A 128 -27.17 27.07 -10.76
C SER A 128 -26.37 26.50 -11.92
N PHE A 129 -25.02 26.48 -11.81
CA PHE A 129 -24.16 26.07 -12.90
C PHE A 129 -24.07 24.55 -12.99
N LYS A 130 -24.20 23.99 -14.20
CA LYS A 130 -24.00 22.57 -14.49
C LYS A 130 -22.72 22.39 -15.30
N ILE A 131 -21.82 21.55 -14.79
CA ILE A 131 -20.55 21.25 -15.47
C ILE A 131 -20.82 20.48 -16.76
N SER A 132 -20.33 20.99 -17.88
CA SER A 132 -20.37 20.29 -19.18
C SER A 132 -19.26 19.24 -19.27
N LYS A 133 -19.63 17.99 -19.59
CA LYS A 133 -18.67 16.86 -19.71
C LYS A 133 -17.59 17.11 -20.76
N SER A 134 -17.96 17.67 -21.89
CA SER A 134 -17.03 17.96 -23.00
C SER A 134 -16.05 19.07 -22.64
N LEU A 135 -16.50 20.10 -21.92
CA LEU A 135 -15.69 21.26 -21.55
C LEU A 135 -14.71 20.90 -20.42
N GLN A 136 -15.17 20.21 -19.37
CA GLN A 136 -14.35 19.90 -18.20
C GLN A 136 -13.22 18.90 -18.53
N LYS A 137 -13.41 18.01 -19.52
CA LYS A 137 -12.35 17.12 -20.02
C LYS A 137 -11.11 17.86 -20.51
N SER A 138 -11.24 19.12 -20.97
CA SER A 138 -10.14 19.89 -21.56
C SER A 138 -9.02 20.22 -20.57
N ILE A 139 -9.29 20.22 -19.27
CA ILE A 139 -8.29 20.50 -18.21
C ILE A 139 -7.93 19.29 -17.36
N GLY A 140 -8.58 18.16 -17.57
CA GLY A 140 -8.34 16.91 -16.85
C GLY A 140 -8.76 16.93 -15.37
N GLU A 141 -9.16 15.77 -14.85
CA GLU A 141 -9.71 15.62 -13.50
C GLU A 141 -8.71 16.03 -12.41
N LYS A 142 -7.49 15.45 -12.43
CA LYS A 142 -6.47 15.72 -11.41
C LYS A 142 -6.13 17.21 -11.29
N PHE A 143 -6.03 17.90 -12.44
CA PHE A 143 -5.72 19.32 -12.47
C PHE A 143 -6.88 20.18 -11.96
N ALA A 144 -8.11 19.84 -12.35
CA ALA A 144 -9.32 20.53 -11.92
C ALA A 144 -9.56 20.44 -10.41
N LEU A 145 -9.41 19.23 -9.85
CA LEU A 145 -9.57 18.98 -8.40
C LEU A 145 -8.46 19.65 -7.58
N LYS A 146 -7.19 19.48 -7.98
CA LYS A 146 -6.05 20.08 -7.27
C LYS A 146 -6.11 21.58 -7.20
N ASN A 147 -6.47 22.22 -8.29
CA ASN A 147 -6.46 23.69 -8.40
C ASN A 147 -7.85 24.31 -8.18
N LYS A 148 -8.89 23.49 -7.95
CA LYS A 148 -10.29 23.91 -7.77
C LYS A 148 -10.75 24.77 -8.94
N ILE A 149 -10.78 24.17 -10.15
CA ILE A 149 -11.09 24.84 -11.40
C ILE A 149 -12.29 24.19 -12.09
N ILE A 150 -13.21 25.02 -12.56
CA ILE A 150 -14.34 24.62 -13.41
C ILE A 150 -14.22 25.34 -14.74
N VAL A 151 -14.40 24.62 -15.85
CA VAL A 151 -14.47 25.21 -17.18
C VAL A 151 -15.90 25.71 -17.41
N LEU A 152 -16.03 27.02 -17.56
CA LEU A 152 -17.31 27.68 -17.79
C LEU A 152 -17.67 27.68 -19.28
N GLU A 153 -16.68 27.98 -20.14
CA GLU A 153 -16.82 28.07 -21.58
C GLU A 153 -15.50 27.71 -22.28
N ASN A 154 -15.56 27.08 -23.43
CA ASN A 154 -14.39 26.80 -24.25
C ASN A 154 -14.78 26.94 -25.74
N THR A 155 -14.40 28.05 -26.36
CA THR A 155 -14.56 28.35 -27.79
C THR A 155 -13.22 28.24 -28.51
N ASP A 156 -13.20 28.42 -29.83
CA ASP A 156 -11.97 28.34 -30.61
C ASP A 156 -10.92 29.36 -30.18
N ASN A 157 -11.33 30.55 -29.75
CA ASN A 157 -10.45 31.67 -29.43
C ASN A 157 -10.32 31.95 -27.93
N ARG A 158 -11.21 31.41 -27.08
CA ARG A 158 -11.30 31.80 -25.67
C ARG A 158 -11.69 30.62 -24.79
N ILE A 159 -11.11 30.58 -23.59
CA ILE A 159 -11.51 29.67 -22.50
C ILE A 159 -11.81 30.49 -21.24
N GLN A 160 -12.97 30.24 -20.61
CA GLN A 160 -13.37 30.85 -19.35
C GLN A 160 -13.30 29.81 -18.23
N LEU A 161 -12.65 30.16 -17.14
CA LEU A 161 -12.43 29.27 -16.02
C LEU A 161 -12.89 29.94 -14.71
N ALA A 162 -13.65 29.20 -13.89
CA ALA A 162 -13.91 29.58 -12.51
C ALA A 162 -12.84 28.96 -11.61
N ILE A 163 -12.24 29.79 -10.73
CA ILE A 163 -11.19 29.40 -9.81
C ILE A 163 -11.48 29.90 -8.38
N ALA A 164 -11.02 29.15 -7.38
CA ALA A 164 -11.19 29.53 -5.98
C ALA A 164 -10.19 30.61 -5.53
N ARG A 165 -8.94 30.51 -5.99
CA ARG A 165 -7.85 31.43 -5.65
C ARG A 165 -6.84 31.49 -6.80
N PRO A 166 -6.46 32.67 -7.27
CA PRO A 166 -5.37 32.81 -8.23
C PRO A 166 -4.04 32.72 -7.51
N THR A 167 -3.24 31.68 -7.85
CA THR A 167 -1.84 31.56 -7.44
C THR A 167 -0.92 31.78 -8.63
N LYS A 168 0.33 32.11 -8.39
CA LYS A 168 1.30 32.32 -9.47
C LYS A 168 1.55 31.00 -10.22
N GLU A 169 1.65 29.90 -9.46
CA GLU A 169 1.82 28.56 -10.00
C GLU A 169 0.63 28.15 -10.89
N LEU A 170 -0.59 28.48 -10.48
CA LEU A 170 -1.78 28.18 -11.27
C LEU A 170 -1.76 28.88 -12.64
N SER A 171 -1.34 30.15 -12.68
CA SER A 171 -1.23 30.89 -13.94
C SER A 171 -0.20 30.25 -14.87
N ASP A 172 0.98 29.91 -14.33
CA ASP A 172 2.05 29.29 -15.11
C ASP A 172 1.64 27.88 -15.60
N ASP A 173 0.94 27.09 -14.80
CA ASP A 173 0.45 25.77 -15.15
C ASP A 173 -0.66 25.83 -16.20
N LEU A 174 -1.61 26.78 -16.11
CA LEU A 174 -2.67 26.94 -17.11
C LEU A 174 -2.10 27.20 -18.51
N TYR A 175 -1.06 28.03 -18.63
CA TYR A 175 -0.39 28.30 -19.91
C TYR A 175 0.41 27.11 -20.46
N ARG A 176 0.73 26.12 -19.64
CA ARG A 176 1.39 24.87 -20.07
C ARG A 176 0.38 23.85 -20.59
N PHE A 177 -0.83 23.82 -20.01
CA PHE A 177 -1.86 22.83 -20.34
C PHE A 177 -2.80 23.26 -21.46
N LEU A 178 -3.00 24.58 -21.63
CA LEU A 178 -3.94 25.10 -22.62
C LEU A 178 -3.22 25.59 -23.87
N PRO A 179 -3.85 25.48 -25.06
CA PRO A 179 -3.27 25.96 -26.31
C PRO A 179 -2.96 27.46 -26.24
N ARG A 180 -1.77 27.86 -26.65
CA ARG A 180 -1.35 29.28 -26.68
C ARG A 180 -2.18 30.17 -27.59
N SER A 181 -2.96 29.58 -28.47
CA SER A 181 -3.89 30.28 -29.37
C SER A 181 -5.16 30.78 -28.68
N LYS A 182 -5.45 30.34 -27.45
CA LYS A 182 -6.67 30.72 -26.75
C LYS A 182 -6.42 31.77 -25.67
N THR A 183 -7.28 32.76 -25.61
CA THR A 183 -7.28 33.73 -24.50
C THR A 183 -7.91 33.09 -23.26
N ILE A 184 -7.19 33.11 -22.13
CA ILE A 184 -7.66 32.56 -20.86
C ILE A 184 -8.30 33.69 -20.04
N GLN A 185 -9.58 33.55 -19.71
CA GLN A 185 -10.31 34.46 -18.85
C GLN A 185 -10.68 33.77 -17.54
N LEU A 186 -10.24 34.34 -16.41
CA LEU A 186 -10.42 33.77 -15.08
C LEU A 186 -11.51 34.52 -14.31
N PHE A 187 -12.39 33.76 -13.66
CA PHE A 187 -13.41 34.26 -12.76
C PHE A 187 -13.18 33.71 -11.34
N LEU A 188 -13.38 34.54 -10.33
CA LEU A 188 -13.36 34.09 -8.96
C LEU A 188 -14.74 33.55 -8.55
N SER A 189 -14.76 32.37 -7.95
CA SER A 189 -15.98 31.77 -7.39
C SER A 189 -15.73 31.23 -5.98
N ARG A 190 -16.80 31.04 -5.25
CA ARG A 190 -16.71 30.51 -3.87
C ARG A 190 -16.09 29.11 -3.88
N THR A 191 -15.18 28.88 -2.95
CA THR A 191 -14.46 27.61 -2.84
C THR A 191 -15.41 26.43 -2.61
N ASP A 192 -16.43 26.61 -1.77
CA ASP A 192 -17.43 25.59 -1.46
C ASP A 192 -18.31 25.24 -2.67
N GLU A 193 -18.71 26.22 -3.48
CA GLU A 193 -19.46 25.99 -4.72
C GLU A 193 -18.65 25.18 -5.73
N ILE A 194 -17.38 25.53 -5.93
CA ILE A 194 -16.48 24.80 -6.81
C ILE A 194 -16.26 23.36 -6.32
N GLU A 195 -15.98 23.17 -5.03
CA GLU A 195 -15.76 21.84 -4.45
C GLU A 195 -17.00 20.97 -4.55
N GLN A 196 -18.18 21.50 -4.25
CA GLN A 196 -19.45 20.79 -4.35
C GLN A 196 -19.74 20.34 -5.78
N LEU A 197 -19.58 21.26 -6.75
CA LEU A 197 -19.82 20.96 -8.16
C LEU A 197 -18.81 19.94 -8.72
N LEU A 198 -17.53 20.07 -8.41
CA LEU A 198 -16.50 19.11 -8.82
C LEU A 198 -16.76 17.73 -8.19
N LYS A 199 -17.10 17.70 -6.89
CA LYS A 199 -17.44 16.45 -6.19
C LYS A 199 -18.66 15.78 -6.84
N THR A 200 -19.74 16.50 -7.07
CA THR A 200 -20.96 15.98 -7.72
C THR A 200 -20.66 15.51 -9.15
N TYR A 201 -19.89 16.30 -9.91
CA TYR A 201 -19.55 15.97 -11.30
C TYR A 201 -18.71 14.71 -11.43
N TYR A 202 -17.64 14.58 -10.63
CA TYR A 202 -16.75 13.42 -10.71
C TYR A 202 -17.31 12.17 -10.00
N SER A 203 -18.17 12.31 -8.97
CA SER A 203 -18.87 11.16 -8.37
C SER A 203 -19.98 10.57 -9.25
N SER A 204 -20.59 11.37 -10.11
CA SER A 204 -21.65 10.89 -11.04
C SER A 204 -21.09 10.16 -12.28
N GLN A 205 -19.79 10.17 -12.53
CA GLN A 205 -19.16 9.47 -13.66
C GLN A 205 -18.81 7.99 -13.36
N ASP A 206 -18.91 7.54 -12.11
CA ASP A 206 -18.56 6.17 -11.72
C ASP A 206 -19.55 5.08 -12.19
N SER A 207 -20.60 5.43 -12.96
CA SER A 207 -21.56 4.46 -13.51
C SER A 207 -21.26 4.01 -14.94
N THR A 208 -20.26 4.55 -15.64
CA THR A 208 -19.88 4.10 -16.99
C THR A 208 -18.40 4.34 -17.24
N GLY A 209 -17.57 3.31 -17.07
CA GLY A 209 -16.23 3.22 -17.68
C GLY A 209 -15.05 3.28 -16.70
N SER A 210 -14.51 2.14 -16.43
CA SER A 210 -13.13 1.77 -16.11
C SER A 210 -12.09 2.92 -15.91
N GLY A 211 -11.80 3.24 -14.65
CA GLY A 211 -10.65 4.05 -14.24
C GLY A 211 -10.61 4.15 -12.73
N LYS A 212 -9.72 3.42 -12.09
CA LYS A 212 -9.59 3.33 -10.63
C LYS A 212 -9.50 4.69 -9.95
N LYS A 213 -10.52 5.06 -9.15
CA LYS A 213 -10.37 5.99 -8.02
C LYS A 213 -9.94 5.22 -6.79
N SER A 214 -8.79 5.57 -6.21
CA SER A 214 -8.58 5.34 -4.79
C SER A 214 -9.49 6.31 -4.04
N GLU A 215 -10.46 5.79 -3.27
CA GLU A 215 -11.13 6.59 -2.23
C GLU A 215 -10.02 7.17 -1.33
N MET A 216 -9.98 8.49 -1.20
CA MET A 216 -9.05 9.13 -0.26
C MET A 216 -9.35 8.57 1.14
N ILE A 217 -8.37 7.85 1.67
CA ILE A 217 -8.45 7.30 3.02
C ILE A 217 -8.36 8.48 4.00
N ASP A 218 -9.32 8.57 4.91
CA ASP A 218 -9.20 9.50 6.03
C ASP A 218 -8.03 9.07 6.93
N THR A 219 -6.93 9.80 6.81
CA THR A 219 -5.69 9.54 7.56
C THR A 219 -5.64 10.29 8.90
N SER A 220 -6.70 11.01 9.29
CA SER A 220 -6.73 11.84 10.50
C SER A 220 -6.60 11.04 11.81
N ASN A 221 -6.94 9.76 11.79
CA ASN A 221 -6.93 8.86 12.94
C ASN A 221 -5.74 7.90 12.98
N VAL A 222 -4.67 8.15 12.21
CA VAL A 222 -3.46 7.34 12.25
C VAL A 222 -2.56 7.82 13.37
N GLN A 223 -2.28 6.95 14.33
CA GLN A 223 -1.32 7.18 15.40
C GLN A 223 -0.12 6.26 15.20
N TRP A 224 1.07 6.84 15.13
CA TRP A 224 2.34 6.11 15.10
C TRP A 224 2.81 5.85 16.53
N GLU A 225 3.07 4.59 16.87
CA GLU A 225 3.73 4.24 18.13
C GLU A 225 5.24 4.25 17.86
N THR A 226 5.99 5.08 18.60
CA THR A 226 7.46 5.08 18.57
C THR A 226 7.93 3.77 19.22
N ILE A 227 8.80 3.03 18.54
CA ILE A 227 9.48 1.89 19.14
C ILE A 227 10.72 2.49 19.81
N GLU A 228 10.70 2.63 21.12
CA GLU A 228 11.89 2.90 21.91
C GLU A 228 12.70 1.58 21.97
N GLU A 229 13.67 1.41 21.08
CA GLU A 229 14.81 0.56 21.36
C GLU A 229 15.81 1.45 22.11
N GLU A 230 16.21 1.05 23.31
CA GLU A 230 17.29 1.67 24.08
C GLU A 230 18.57 1.65 23.26
N GLU A 231 18.84 2.71 22.49
CA GLU A 231 20.16 3.04 21.97
C GLU A 231 20.42 4.52 22.23
N GLU A 232 21.64 4.78 22.74
CA GLU A 232 22.18 6.03 23.24
C GLU A 232 21.92 7.22 22.29
N ASP A 233 21.40 8.28 22.90
CA ASP A 233 21.13 9.60 22.37
C ASP A 233 22.39 10.26 21.79
N ASP A 234 22.48 10.38 20.47
CA ASP A 234 23.36 11.32 19.82
C ASP A 234 22.52 12.45 19.21
N GLY A 235 22.38 13.50 20.01
CA GLY A 235 21.51 14.64 19.75
C GLY A 235 21.86 15.41 18.47
N THR A 236 21.04 15.21 17.43
CA THR A 236 20.96 16.14 16.31
C THR A 236 19.51 16.48 16.03
N SER A 237 19.10 17.62 16.57
CA SER A 237 17.87 18.31 16.18
C SER A 237 17.97 18.76 14.72
N LEU A 238 17.15 18.16 13.85
CA LEU A 238 17.00 18.59 12.47
C LEU A 238 15.68 19.37 12.34
N ASP A 239 15.81 20.68 12.15
CA ASP A 239 14.78 21.53 11.57
C ASP A 239 14.48 21.04 10.14
N ALA A 240 13.51 20.17 9.99
CA ALA A 240 13.00 19.75 8.70
C ALA A 240 11.85 20.67 8.29
N ASP A 241 11.97 21.27 7.12
CA ASP A 241 10.94 22.09 6.47
C ASP A 241 9.52 21.54 6.69
N ALA A 242 8.75 22.23 7.52
CA ALA A 242 7.43 21.77 8.01
C ALA A 242 6.39 21.53 6.89
N ALA A 243 6.57 22.13 5.71
CA ALA A 243 5.65 21.98 4.58
C ALA A 243 5.90 20.72 3.73
N SER A 244 7.16 20.31 3.56
CA SER A 244 7.50 19.04 2.87
C SER A 244 7.20 17.83 3.75
N GLY A 245 7.26 17.99 5.07
CA GLY A 245 6.92 16.96 6.04
C GLY A 245 5.44 16.54 5.98
N ALA A 246 4.50 17.47 5.85
CA ALA A 246 3.07 17.18 5.83
C ALA A 246 2.65 16.32 4.61
N ILE A 247 3.19 16.61 3.43
CA ILE A 247 2.88 15.86 2.19
C ILE A 247 3.49 14.45 2.26
N ALA A 248 4.71 14.32 2.76
CA ALA A 248 5.36 13.01 2.90
C ALA A 248 4.62 12.11 3.91
N VAL A 249 4.16 12.67 5.04
CA VAL A 249 3.34 11.95 6.03
C VAL A 249 2.03 11.48 5.39
N GLN A 250 1.39 12.30 4.59
CA GLN A 250 0.15 11.94 3.91
C GLN A 250 0.37 10.79 2.92
N TYR A 251 1.41 10.83 2.07
CA TYR A 251 1.74 9.72 1.16
C TYR A 251 2.00 8.42 1.90
N VAL A 252 2.84 8.45 2.94
CA VAL A 252 3.19 7.24 3.70
C VAL A 252 1.95 6.63 4.36
N ASN A 253 1.12 7.46 5.00
CA ASN A 253 -0.11 6.99 5.63
C ASN A 253 -1.08 6.39 4.61
N GLU A 254 -1.31 7.07 3.48
CA GLU A 254 -2.19 6.59 2.41
C GLU A 254 -1.71 5.26 1.85
N ILE A 255 -0.41 5.12 1.55
CA ILE A 255 0.20 3.90 1.03
C ILE A 255 -0.03 2.73 1.99
N ILE A 256 0.27 2.91 3.29
CA ILE A 256 0.17 1.83 4.28
C ILE A 256 -1.28 1.45 4.54
N LEU A 257 -2.18 2.42 4.69
CA LEU A 257 -3.60 2.15 4.90
C LEU A 257 -4.25 1.49 3.69
N GLN A 258 -3.87 1.89 2.48
CA GLN A 258 -4.33 1.24 1.26
C GLN A 258 -3.83 -0.20 1.18
N ALA A 259 -2.54 -0.45 1.48
CA ALA A 259 -1.98 -1.79 1.53
C ALA A 259 -2.70 -2.69 2.56
N HIS A 260 -2.98 -2.17 3.76
CA HIS A 260 -3.74 -2.90 4.78
C HIS A 260 -5.18 -3.21 4.32
N ARG A 261 -5.87 -2.26 3.69
CA ARG A 261 -7.25 -2.44 3.18
C ARG A 261 -7.35 -3.51 2.10
N VAL A 262 -6.36 -3.57 1.19
CA VAL A 262 -6.34 -4.56 0.10
C VAL A 262 -5.69 -5.88 0.49
N GLY A 263 -5.21 -6.02 1.72
CA GLY A 263 -4.52 -7.22 2.20
C GLY A 263 -3.17 -7.46 1.53
N SER A 264 -2.43 -6.38 1.24
CA SER A 264 -1.08 -6.48 0.67
C SER A 264 -0.09 -7.06 1.69
N SER A 265 0.77 -7.97 1.26
CA SER A 265 1.87 -8.47 2.09
C SER A 265 3.09 -7.56 2.06
N ASP A 266 3.40 -6.98 0.89
CA ASP A 266 4.58 -6.14 0.71
C ASP A 266 4.23 -4.91 -0.14
N ILE A 267 4.87 -3.78 0.18
CA ILE A 267 4.82 -2.54 -0.58
C ILE A 267 6.22 -2.28 -1.13
N HIS A 268 6.32 -2.00 -2.42
CA HIS A 268 7.56 -1.65 -3.09
C HIS A 268 7.46 -0.20 -3.57
N ILE A 269 8.36 0.66 -3.10
CA ILE A 269 8.48 2.07 -3.52
C ILE A 269 9.76 2.16 -4.34
N GLU A 270 9.61 2.27 -5.66
CA GLU A 270 10.71 2.13 -6.62
C GLU A 270 10.90 3.44 -7.40
N PRO A 271 11.97 4.21 -7.11
CA PRO A 271 12.24 5.46 -7.79
C PRO A 271 12.36 5.28 -9.30
N GLY A 272 11.66 6.12 -10.06
CA GLY A 272 11.73 6.15 -11.50
C GLY A 272 13.06 6.74 -12.01
N MET A 273 13.41 6.41 -13.27
CA MET A 273 14.60 6.96 -13.93
C MET A 273 14.41 8.47 -14.15
N GLU A 274 15.45 9.26 -13.90
CA GLU A 274 15.50 10.71 -14.11
C GLU A 274 14.38 11.47 -13.38
N LYS A 275 13.44 12.07 -14.15
CA LYS A 275 12.30 12.86 -13.65
C LYS A 275 10.97 12.07 -13.67
N ARG A 276 11.01 10.76 -13.95
CA ARG A 276 9.80 9.94 -13.94
C ARG A 276 9.25 9.79 -12.52
N PRO A 277 7.94 9.67 -12.36
CA PRO A 277 7.35 9.37 -11.07
C PRO A 277 7.89 8.07 -10.49
N THR A 278 7.91 7.98 -9.17
CA THR A 278 8.19 6.75 -8.42
C THR A 278 6.96 5.86 -8.43
N GLU A 279 7.12 4.62 -8.87
CA GLU A 279 6.05 3.64 -8.81
C GLU A 279 5.93 3.03 -7.41
N VAL A 280 4.69 2.96 -6.91
CA VAL A 280 4.34 2.22 -5.70
C VAL A 280 3.60 0.96 -6.10
N ARG A 281 4.26 -0.18 -5.93
CA ARG A 281 3.67 -1.49 -6.20
C ARG A 281 3.34 -2.21 -4.91
N MET A 282 2.22 -2.90 -4.90
CA MET A 282 1.77 -3.72 -3.77
C MET A 282 1.69 -5.17 -4.18
N ARG A 283 2.20 -6.07 -3.33
CA ARG A 283 2.05 -7.52 -3.51
C ARG A 283 0.74 -7.97 -2.89
N ILE A 284 -0.24 -8.26 -3.72
CA ILE A 284 -1.59 -8.69 -3.31
C ILE A 284 -1.79 -10.12 -3.82
N ASP A 285 -2.11 -11.04 -2.91
CA ASP A 285 -2.26 -12.48 -3.21
C ASP A 285 -1.09 -13.05 -4.02
N GLY A 286 0.15 -12.66 -3.65
CA GLY A 286 1.40 -13.10 -4.26
C GLY A 286 1.80 -12.37 -5.54
N ALA A 287 0.95 -11.50 -6.14
CA ALA A 287 1.28 -10.75 -7.35
C ALA A 287 1.50 -9.28 -7.09
N CYS A 288 2.58 -8.71 -7.65
CA CYS A 288 2.83 -7.28 -7.62
C CYS A 288 1.92 -6.53 -8.59
N ARG A 289 1.36 -5.40 -8.13
CA ARG A 289 0.51 -4.50 -8.93
C ARG A 289 0.93 -3.06 -8.68
N ASN A 290 0.97 -2.25 -9.74
CA ASN A 290 1.12 -0.81 -9.59
C ASN A 290 -0.18 -0.22 -9.03
N VAL A 291 -0.09 0.52 -7.93
CA VAL A 291 -1.27 1.03 -7.20
C VAL A 291 -1.31 2.54 -7.27
N MET A 292 -0.17 3.20 -7.17
CA MET A 292 -0.07 4.66 -7.25
C MET A 292 1.32 5.10 -7.69
N GLU A 293 1.45 6.39 -7.97
CA GLU A 293 2.71 7.04 -8.32
C GLU A 293 2.99 8.22 -7.41
N ILE A 294 4.25 8.38 -7.01
CA ILE A 294 4.74 9.54 -6.24
C ILE A 294 5.52 10.44 -7.19
N PRO A 295 5.24 11.75 -7.25
CA PRO A 295 6.05 12.68 -8.05
C PRO A 295 7.54 12.62 -7.69
N ALA A 296 8.43 12.68 -8.67
CA ALA A 296 9.88 12.57 -8.46
C ALA A 296 10.44 13.61 -7.45
N LYS A 297 9.80 14.77 -7.32
CA LYS A 297 10.18 15.82 -6.36
C LYS A 297 9.90 15.43 -4.89
N ASP A 298 8.91 14.57 -4.64
CA ASP A 298 8.42 14.27 -3.30
C ASP A 298 9.05 12.98 -2.72
N ILE A 299 9.69 12.14 -3.56
CA ILE A 299 10.21 10.83 -3.16
C ILE A 299 11.25 10.90 -2.03
N LYS A 300 12.16 11.89 -2.08
CA LYS A 300 13.19 12.05 -1.04
C LYS A 300 12.57 12.30 0.34
N ALA A 301 11.51 13.11 0.40
CA ALA A 301 10.79 13.39 1.63
C ALA A 301 10.01 12.15 2.11
N VAL A 302 9.43 11.38 1.20
CA VAL A 302 8.73 10.11 1.51
C VAL A 302 9.69 9.09 2.10
N ILE A 303 10.87 8.87 1.47
CA ILE A 303 11.89 7.94 2.01
C ILE A 303 12.42 8.43 3.36
N SER A 304 12.69 9.73 3.52
CA SER A 304 13.11 10.29 4.81
C SER A 304 12.05 10.05 5.89
N ARG A 305 10.77 10.24 5.59
CA ARG A 305 9.67 9.95 6.52
C ARG A 305 9.61 8.47 6.88
N ILE A 306 9.79 7.57 5.91
CA ILE A 306 9.86 6.12 6.15
C ILE A 306 11.01 5.77 7.09
N LYS A 307 12.19 6.37 6.90
CA LYS A 307 13.35 6.16 7.79
C LYS A 307 13.09 6.65 9.21
N ILE A 308 12.52 7.86 9.36
CA ILE A 308 12.18 8.42 10.68
C ILE A 308 11.28 7.49 11.46
N MET A 309 10.18 7.03 10.84
CA MET A 309 9.19 6.21 11.53
C MET A 309 9.68 4.80 11.85
N SER A 310 10.80 4.37 11.27
CA SER A 310 11.38 3.03 11.46
C SER A 310 12.73 3.04 12.16
N GLY A 311 13.13 4.17 12.75
CA GLY A 311 14.38 4.29 13.52
C GLY A 311 15.66 4.24 12.68
N MET A 312 15.57 4.49 11.36
CA MET A 312 16.73 4.44 10.46
C MET A 312 17.44 5.80 10.36
N ASN A 313 18.73 5.78 10.03
CA ASN A 313 19.53 6.98 9.82
C ASN A 313 19.15 7.68 8.50
N ILE A 314 18.62 8.91 8.60
CA ILE A 314 18.17 9.71 7.45
C ILE A 314 19.35 10.19 6.59
N ALA A 315 20.48 10.47 7.22
CA ALA A 315 21.67 10.99 6.55
C ALA A 315 22.40 9.93 5.71
N GLU A 316 22.35 8.66 6.13
CA GLU A 316 22.97 7.56 5.40
C GLU A 316 22.06 7.08 4.25
N ARG A 317 22.53 7.24 3.01
CA ARG A 317 21.80 6.91 1.78
C ARG A 317 22.55 5.96 0.85
N ARG A 318 23.74 5.53 1.24
CA ARG A 318 24.67 4.72 0.43
C ARG A 318 24.69 3.25 0.87
N ARG A 319 24.10 2.93 2.01
CA ARG A 319 24.07 1.58 2.58
C ARG A 319 22.62 1.11 2.76
N PRO A 320 22.35 -0.19 2.58
CA PRO A 320 21.08 -0.77 2.98
C PRO A 320 20.83 -0.53 4.46
N GLN A 321 19.57 -0.31 4.83
CA GLN A 321 19.15 -0.18 6.21
C GLN A 321 17.84 -0.94 6.42
N ASP A 322 17.71 -1.56 7.59
CA ASP A 322 16.52 -2.26 8.03
C ASP A 322 15.95 -1.58 9.28
N GLY A 323 14.64 -1.55 9.41
CA GLY A 323 13.96 -0.96 10.54
C GLY A 323 12.56 -1.54 10.75
N LYS A 324 11.96 -1.20 11.88
CA LYS A 324 10.60 -1.62 12.25
C LYS A 324 9.76 -0.40 12.59
N ALA A 325 8.48 -0.46 12.28
CA ALA A 325 7.53 0.57 12.67
C ALA A 325 6.22 -0.05 13.13
N LYS A 326 5.52 0.61 14.04
CA LYS A 326 4.18 0.23 14.50
C LYS A 326 3.24 1.40 14.32
N LEU A 327 2.06 1.13 13.82
CA LEU A 327 0.99 2.11 13.76
C LEU A 327 -0.30 1.53 14.33
N LYS A 328 -1.12 2.41 14.90
CA LYS A 328 -2.46 2.08 15.37
C LYS A 328 -3.48 2.78 14.49
N PHE A 329 -4.36 2.00 13.89
CA PHE A 329 -5.43 2.49 13.06
C PHE A 329 -6.75 1.81 13.42
N GLN A 330 -7.77 2.59 13.79
CA GLN A 330 -9.09 2.08 14.22
C GLN A 330 -8.99 1.00 15.33
N GLY A 331 -8.10 1.20 16.29
CA GLY A 331 -7.87 0.26 17.40
C GLY A 331 -7.04 -0.98 17.07
N LYS A 332 -6.68 -1.20 15.80
CA LYS A 332 -5.82 -2.31 15.36
C LYS A 332 -4.37 -1.84 15.27
N LYS A 333 -3.46 -2.66 15.78
CA LYS A 333 -2.01 -2.47 15.61
C LYS A 333 -1.56 -3.10 14.30
N ILE A 334 -0.81 -2.35 13.49
CA ILE A 334 -0.18 -2.82 12.26
C ILE A 334 1.32 -2.71 12.48
N GLU A 335 2.01 -3.82 12.41
CA GLU A 335 3.47 -3.85 12.49
C GLU A 335 4.08 -3.93 11.08
N LEU A 336 5.16 -3.19 10.89
CA LEU A 336 5.83 -3.06 9.61
C LEU A 336 7.31 -3.41 9.75
N ARG A 337 7.84 -4.16 8.81
CA ARG A 337 9.28 -4.29 8.58
C ARG A 337 9.64 -3.53 7.33
N ILE A 338 10.68 -2.75 7.40
CA ILE A 338 11.04 -1.81 6.36
C ILE A 338 12.52 -2.00 6.05
N ALA A 339 12.81 -2.20 4.76
CA ALA A 339 14.17 -2.21 4.23
C ALA A 339 14.31 -1.07 3.22
N THR A 340 15.41 -0.31 3.32
CA THR A 340 15.78 0.68 2.30
C THR A 340 17.06 0.25 1.62
N LEU A 341 17.08 0.34 0.28
CA LEU A 341 18.20 -0.06 -0.55
C LEU A 341 18.60 1.07 -1.50
N PRO A 342 19.88 1.46 -1.53
CA PRO A 342 20.37 2.40 -2.54
C PRO A 342 20.35 1.78 -3.92
N THR A 343 19.77 2.48 -4.88
CA THR A 343 19.74 2.10 -6.30
C THR A 343 20.29 3.22 -7.16
N VAL A 344 20.54 2.95 -8.43
CA VAL A 344 21.03 3.97 -9.40
C VAL A 344 20.04 5.15 -9.56
N ASN A 345 18.75 4.92 -9.30
CA ASN A 345 17.70 5.93 -9.44
C ASN A 345 17.35 6.63 -8.11
N GLY A 346 17.99 6.26 -7.01
CA GLY A 346 17.71 6.73 -5.65
C GLY A 346 17.47 5.59 -4.68
N GLU A 347 17.04 5.89 -3.45
CA GLU A 347 16.72 4.85 -2.47
C GLU A 347 15.35 4.24 -2.75
N SER A 348 15.30 2.93 -2.93
CA SER A 348 14.06 2.13 -2.92
C SER A 348 13.71 1.75 -1.50
N ALA A 349 12.41 1.60 -1.20
CA ALA A 349 11.94 1.06 0.07
C ALA A 349 11.01 -0.14 -0.16
N VAL A 350 11.19 -1.17 0.65
CA VAL A 350 10.30 -2.31 0.73
C VAL A 350 9.69 -2.34 2.13
N ILE A 351 8.37 -2.33 2.22
CA ILE A 351 7.63 -2.35 3.48
C ILE A 351 6.81 -3.64 3.52
N ARG A 352 7.12 -4.53 4.44
CA ARG A 352 6.35 -5.73 4.72
C ARG A 352 5.34 -5.46 5.82
N LEU A 353 4.07 -5.77 5.57
CA LEU A 353 3.02 -5.72 6.58
C LEU A 353 2.99 -7.06 7.32
N LEU A 354 3.21 -7.01 8.64
CA LEU A 354 3.06 -8.19 9.47
C LEU A 354 1.58 -8.39 9.83
N ALA A 355 1.16 -9.66 9.92
CA ALA A 355 -0.22 -9.98 10.24
C ALA A 355 -0.57 -9.51 11.65
N SER A 356 -1.52 -8.59 11.76
CA SER A 356 -1.96 -8.00 13.04
C SER A 356 -2.93 -8.88 13.84
N GLY A 357 -3.24 -10.07 13.37
CA GLY A 357 -4.20 -10.95 14.04
C GLY A 357 -3.57 -12.27 14.35
N GLY A 358 -3.32 -12.63 15.57
CA GLY A 358 -2.82 -13.90 16.05
C GLY A 358 -2.72 -15.11 15.11
N ALA A 359 -2.45 -16.28 15.60
CA ALA A 359 -2.43 -17.48 14.77
C ALA A 359 -3.78 -17.76 14.11
N LEU A 360 -3.75 -18.22 12.86
CA LEU A 360 -4.94 -18.76 12.22
C LEU A 360 -5.21 -20.18 12.74
N PRO A 361 -6.42 -20.49 13.25
CA PRO A 361 -6.78 -21.84 13.63
C PRO A 361 -6.60 -22.84 12.48
N LEU A 362 -6.18 -24.08 12.79
CA LEU A 362 -5.92 -25.13 11.78
C LEU A 362 -7.11 -25.36 10.83
N GLU A 363 -8.34 -25.24 11.33
CA GLU A 363 -9.58 -25.40 10.56
C GLU A 363 -9.74 -24.37 9.44
N LYS A 364 -9.08 -23.21 9.58
CA LYS A 364 -9.10 -22.13 8.57
C LYS A 364 -7.99 -22.23 7.53
N LEU A 365 -7.07 -23.17 7.68
CA LEU A 365 -5.98 -23.36 6.74
C LEU A 365 -6.35 -24.17 5.51
N ASN A 366 -7.61 -24.59 5.41
CA ASN A 366 -8.19 -25.34 4.29
C ASN A 366 -7.48 -26.68 4.01
N PHE A 367 -7.12 -27.41 5.05
CA PHE A 367 -6.69 -28.80 4.95
C PHE A 367 -7.80 -29.67 4.36
N SER A 368 -7.44 -30.77 3.69
CA SER A 368 -8.39 -31.86 3.51
C SER A 368 -8.81 -32.44 4.87
N ALA A 369 -9.99 -33.03 4.95
CA ALA A 369 -10.47 -33.62 6.21
C ALA A 369 -9.48 -34.64 6.77
N HIS A 370 -8.92 -35.49 5.89
CA HIS A 370 -7.89 -36.47 6.24
C HIS A 370 -6.63 -35.79 6.81
N ASN A 371 -6.04 -34.84 6.09
CA ASN A 371 -4.82 -34.17 6.53
C ASN A 371 -5.02 -33.39 7.83
N LEU A 372 -6.21 -32.79 8.04
CA LEU A 372 -6.53 -32.07 9.29
C LEU A 372 -6.55 -33.03 10.48
N GLU A 373 -7.28 -34.15 10.35
CA GLU A 373 -7.40 -35.14 11.43
C GLU A 373 -6.06 -35.78 11.75
N ARG A 374 -5.28 -36.20 10.71
CA ARG A 374 -3.97 -36.77 10.90
C ARG A 374 -2.99 -35.78 11.53
N THR A 375 -2.96 -34.54 11.02
CA THR A 375 -2.12 -33.49 11.61
C THR A 375 -2.45 -33.33 13.09
N LYS A 376 -3.71 -33.18 13.49
CA LYS A 376 -4.11 -33.05 14.90
C LYS A 376 -3.65 -34.24 15.75
N THR A 377 -3.75 -35.45 15.23
CA THR A 377 -3.29 -36.65 15.92
C THR A 377 -1.77 -36.69 16.09
N LEU A 378 -1.03 -36.29 15.07
CA LEU A 378 0.45 -36.34 15.09
C LEU A 378 1.07 -35.28 15.99
N ILE A 379 0.52 -34.04 15.97
CA ILE A 379 1.06 -32.92 16.76
C ILE A 379 0.76 -33.00 18.26
N THR A 380 -0.21 -33.83 18.66
CA THR A 380 -0.54 -34.05 20.09
C THR A 380 0.28 -35.17 20.73
N ARG A 381 1.13 -35.86 19.96
CA ARG A 381 2.06 -36.86 20.49
C ARG A 381 3.02 -36.23 21.51
N PRO A 382 3.44 -36.97 22.54
CA PRO A 382 4.29 -36.41 23.59
C PRO A 382 5.70 -36.04 23.11
N HIS A 383 6.23 -36.69 22.10
CA HIS A 383 7.58 -36.48 21.56
C HIS A 383 7.66 -36.86 20.07
N GLY A 384 8.72 -36.41 19.43
CA GLY A 384 9.00 -36.66 18.02
C GLY A 384 9.21 -35.37 17.26
N ILE A 385 9.39 -35.46 15.94
CA ILE A 385 9.57 -34.31 15.06
C ILE A 385 8.47 -34.23 14.02
N TYR A 386 7.89 -33.04 13.86
CA TYR A 386 6.93 -32.71 12.83
C TYR A 386 7.43 -31.52 12.02
N LEU A 387 7.54 -31.69 10.71
CA LEU A 387 8.14 -30.71 9.81
C LEU A 387 7.09 -30.08 8.90
N VAL A 388 7.16 -28.76 8.71
CA VAL A 388 6.35 -28.04 7.71
C VAL A 388 7.30 -27.48 6.65
N VAL A 389 7.19 -27.98 5.42
CA VAL A 389 8.19 -27.72 4.37
C VAL A 389 7.57 -27.04 3.15
N GLY A 390 8.40 -26.35 2.39
CA GLY A 390 8.00 -25.63 1.19
C GLY A 390 8.86 -24.40 0.93
N PRO A 391 8.76 -23.76 -0.25
CA PRO A 391 9.52 -22.56 -0.58
C PRO A 391 9.10 -21.36 0.28
N THR A 392 9.85 -20.27 0.11
CA THR A 392 9.49 -18.98 0.73
C THR A 392 8.10 -18.53 0.27
N GLY A 393 7.28 -18.09 1.23
CA GLY A 393 5.92 -17.62 0.93
C GLY A 393 4.86 -18.74 0.78
N SER A 394 5.19 -20.00 1.08
CA SER A 394 4.23 -21.12 1.07
C SER A 394 3.30 -21.15 2.29
N GLY A 395 3.50 -20.27 3.28
CA GLY A 395 2.66 -20.17 4.47
C GLY A 395 3.10 -21.04 5.66
N LYS A 396 4.34 -21.55 5.67
CA LYS A 396 4.89 -22.40 6.75
C LYS A 396 4.71 -21.80 8.14
N THR A 397 5.12 -20.53 8.31
CA THR A 397 5.00 -19.81 9.59
C THR A 397 3.55 -19.76 10.07
N THR A 398 2.61 -19.44 9.17
CA THR A 398 1.18 -19.41 9.51
C THR A 398 0.67 -20.77 9.96
N THR A 399 1.07 -21.84 9.28
CA THR A 399 0.67 -23.22 9.63
C THR A 399 1.28 -23.65 10.96
N LEU A 400 2.57 -23.39 11.19
CA LEU A 400 3.22 -23.72 12.47
C LEU A 400 2.60 -22.96 13.64
N HIS A 401 2.34 -21.67 13.48
CA HIS A 401 1.66 -20.92 14.52
C HIS A 401 0.21 -21.38 14.76
N GLY A 402 -0.49 -21.86 13.72
CA GLY A 402 -1.78 -22.53 13.87
C GLY A 402 -1.69 -23.87 14.60
N ILE A 403 -0.60 -24.63 14.37
CA ILE A 403 -0.30 -25.86 15.11
C ILE A 403 0.00 -25.53 16.58
N LEU A 404 0.86 -24.55 16.83
CA LEU A 404 1.18 -24.14 18.22
C LEU A 404 -0.07 -23.64 18.95
N ASP A 405 -0.92 -22.85 18.30
CA ASP A 405 -2.18 -22.38 18.88
C ASP A 405 -3.09 -23.54 19.32
N HIS A 406 -3.15 -24.60 18.50
CA HIS A 406 -3.96 -25.78 18.79
C HIS A 406 -3.47 -26.57 20.02
N ILE A 407 -2.14 -26.62 20.24
CA ILE A 407 -1.51 -27.37 21.34
C ILE A 407 -1.13 -26.53 22.54
N ASN A 408 -1.32 -25.21 22.48
CA ASN A 408 -0.97 -24.26 23.53
C ASN A 408 -1.98 -24.30 24.67
N THR A 409 -1.75 -25.21 25.60
CA THR A 409 -2.56 -25.40 26.82
C THR A 409 -1.76 -24.96 28.05
N ALA A 410 -2.43 -24.69 29.16
CA ALA A 410 -1.79 -24.15 30.36
C ALA A 410 -0.75 -25.12 31.02
N ASP A 411 -0.83 -26.40 30.69
CA ASP A 411 0.04 -27.47 31.16
C ASP A 411 1.24 -27.76 30.26
N ARG A 412 1.36 -27.03 29.11
CA ARG A 412 2.46 -27.23 28.18
C ARG A 412 3.36 -26.01 28.09
N LYS A 413 4.66 -26.25 28.23
CA LYS A 413 5.68 -25.22 28.10
C LYS A 413 6.26 -25.22 26.69
N ILE A 414 5.96 -24.16 25.92
CA ILE A 414 6.32 -24.04 24.52
C ILE A 414 7.40 -22.96 24.35
N TRP A 415 8.55 -23.36 23.80
CA TRP A 415 9.64 -22.46 23.42
C TRP A 415 9.79 -22.37 21.91
N THR A 416 10.01 -21.17 21.38
CA THR A 416 10.27 -20.97 19.95
C THR A 416 11.57 -20.21 19.73
N ALA A 417 12.34 -20.62 18.74
CA ALA A 417 13.49 -19.91 18.18
C ALA A 417 13.16 -19.50 16.76
N GLU A 418 13.11 -18.20 16.47
CA GLU A 418 12.65 -17.65 15.18
C GLU A 418 13.60 -16.58 14.64
N ASP A 419 13.72 -16.47 13.31
CA ASP A 419 14.57 -15.48 12.63
C ASP A 419 13.81 -14.77 11.50
N PRO A 420 13.12 -13.70 11.85
CA PRO A 420 12.75 -13.24 13.18
C PRO A 420 11.34 -13.68 13.60
N VAL A 421 10.88 -13.34 14.83
CA VAL A 421 9.49 -13.57 15.27
C VAL A 421 8.54 -12.76 14.37
N GLU A 422 7.62 -13.47 13.67
CA GLU A 422 6.62 -12.85 12.78
C GLU A 422 5.23 -12.74 13.42
N ILE A 423 4.86 -13.71 14.26
CA ILE A 423 3.55 -13.80 14.92
C ILE A 423 3.79 -13.97 16.41
N THR A 424 3.36 -13.01 17.22
CA THR A 424 3.42 -13.14 18.67
C THR A 424 2.16 -13.83 19.20
N GLN A 425 2.33 -14.83 20.09
CA GLN A 425 1.23 -15.57 20.69
C GLN A 425 1.35 -15.59 22.21
N PRO A 426 0.27 -15.30 22.95
CA PRO A 426 0.26 -15.48 24.39
C PRO A 426 0.54 -16.95 24.76
N GLY A 427 1.26 -17.19 25.86
CA GLY A 427 1.60 -18.53 26.33
C GLY A 427 2.88 -19.13 25.73
N LEU A 428 3.40 -18.59 24.61
CA LEU A 428 4.66 -19.02 24.03
C LEU A 428 5.83 -18.21 24.61
N GLN A 429 6.98 -18.88 24.80
CA GLN A 429 8.26 -18.24 25.08
C GLN A 429 9.04 -18.11 23.75
N GLN A 430 8.94 -16.94 23.11
CA GLN A 430 9.45 -16.71 21.76
C GLN A 430 10.80 -15.99 21.81
N VAL A 431 11.85 -16.67 21.33
CA VAL A 431 13.21 -16.15 21.25
C VAL A 431 13.53 -15.76 19.81
N GLN A 432 13.91 -14.51 19.59
CA GLN A 432 14.42 -14.07 18.30
C GLN A 432 15.92 -14.31 18.21
N VAL A 433 16.35 -15.01 17.18
CA VAL A 433 17.76 -15.23 16.85
C VAL A 433 18.48 -13.88 16.66
N ASN A 434 19.70 -13.79 17.15
CA ASN A 434 20.55 -12.62 16.99
C ASN A 434 22.00 -13.03 16.66
N HIS A 435 22.29 -13.11 15.38
CA HIS A 435 23.62 -13.51 14.88
C HIS A 435 24.75 -12.56 15.30
N LYS A 436 24.45 -11.27 15.59
CA LYS A 436 25.48 -10.29 15.99
C LYS A 436 26.15 -10.65 17.33
N ILE A 437 25.44 -11.35 18.21
CA ILE A 437 25.94 -11.78 19.53
C ILE A 437 26.15 -13.28 19.60
N GLY A 438 26.14 -14.00 18.47
CA GLY A 438 26.33 -15.45 18.42
C GLY A 438 25.14 -16.27 18.90
N MET A 439 23.95 -15.67 19.02
CA MET A 439 22.72 -16.35 19.41
C MET A 439 22.01 -16.88 18.15
N ASP A 440 22.52 -17.98 17.59
CA ASP A 440 21.95 -18.72 16.46
C ASP A 440 20.98 -19.83 16.93
N PHE A 441 20.37 -20.55 15.99
CA PHE A 441 19.41 -21.61 16.27
C PHE A 441 20.01 -22.71 17.15
N ALA A 442 21.24 -23.17 16.89
CA ALA A 442 21.88 -24.22 17.66
C ALA A 442 22.18 -23.80 19.10
N ALA A 443 22.67 -22.56 19.30
CA ALA A 443 22.95 -22.02 20.64
C ALA A 443 21.66 -21.86 21.46
N VAL A 444 20.59 -21.36 20.82
CA VAL A 444 19.27 -21.21 21.47
C VAL A 444 18.70 -22.58 21.84
N MET A 445 18.77 -23.57 20.97
CA MET A 445 18.31 -24.94 21.21
C MET A 445 18.98 -25.58 22.42
N ARG A 446 20.31 -25.48 22.51
CA ARG A 446 21.04 -25.99 23.70
C ARG A 446 20.55 -25.36 25.01
N SER A 447 20.07 -24.11 24.93
CA SER A 447 19.52 -23.42 26.10
C SER A 447 18.10 -23.90 26.41
N PHE A 448 17.29 -24.18 25.39
CA PHE A 448 15.94 -24.72 25.57
C PHE A 448 15.94 -26.07 26.28
N LEU A 449 16.86 -26.98 25.94
CA LEU A 449 16.97 -28.29 26.57
C LEU A 449 17.26 -28.23 28.11
N ARG A 450 17.63 -27.05 28.61
CA ARG A 450 17.80 -26.79 30.06
C ARG A 450 16.67 -25.95 30.66
N ALA A 451 15.66 -25.60 29.85
CA ALA A 451 14.57 -24.74 30.24
C ALA A 451 13.23 -25.48 30.41
N ASP A 452 13.30 -26.83 30.55
CA ASP A 452 12.17 -27.73 30.77
C ASP A 452 11.03 -27.52 29.75
N PRO A 453 11.29 -27.67 28.46
CA PRO A 453 10.27 -27.53 27.42
C PRO A 453 9.47 -28.82 27.22
N ASP A 454 8.16 -28.75 26.96
CA ASP A 454 7.38 -29.86 26.41
C ASP A 454 7.41 -29.81 24.88
N VAL A 455 7.42 -28.59 24.35
CA VAL A 455 7.35 -28.33 22.89
C VAL A 455 8.41 -27.31 22.50
N ILE A 456 9.09 -27.59 21.40
CA ILE A 456 10.12 -26.72 20.82
C ILE A 456 9.79 -26.43 19.35
N LEU A 457 9.77 -25.15 18.97
CA LEU A 457 9.76 -24.72 17.57
C LEU A 457 11.13 -24.17 17.19
N ILE A 458 11.69 -24.68 16.09
CA ILE A 458 12.88 -24.13 15.44
C ILE A 458 12.42 -23.53 14.11
N GLY A 459 12.62 -22.23 13.90
CA GLY A 459 12.17 -21.52 12.71
C GLY A 459 12.56 -22.23 11.42
N GLU A 460 13.81 -22.71 11.34
CA GLU A 460 14.27 -23.52 10.21
C GLU A 460 15.51 -24.35 10.59
N MET A 461 15.68 -25.49 9.89
CA MET A 461 16.88 -26.33 9.97
C MET A 461 17.65 -26.22 8.65
N ARG A 462 18.81 -25.53 8.68
CA ARG A 462 19.66 -25.33 7.50
C ARG A 462 20.94 -26.15 7.53
N ASP A 463 21.40 -26.51 8.71
CA ASP A 463 22.69 -27.12 8.96
C ASP A 463 22.57 -28.38 9.82
N PHE A 464 23.64 -29.20 9.79
CA PHE A 464 23.72 -30.45 10.52
C PHE A 464 23.57 -30.26 12.03
N GLU A 465 24.20 -29.23 12.60
CA GLU A 465 24.23 -29.04 14.05
C GLU A 465 22.82 -28.78 14.61
N THR A 466 22.09 -27.83 13.98
CA THR A 466 20.70 -27.51 14.35
C THR A 466 19.79 -28.73 14.19
N ALA A 467 19.93 -29.45 13.06
CA ALA A 467 19.11 -30.62 12.76
C ALA A 467 19.39 -31.78 13.73
N ASN A 468 20.66 -32.03 14.06
CA ASN A 468 21.04 -33.10 15.00
C ASN A 468 20.50 -32.83 16.41
N ILE A 469 20.64 -31.59 16.93
CA ILE A 469 20.10 -31.23 18.26
C ILE A 469 18.56 -31.37 18.26
N ALA A 470 17.87 -31.05 17.15
CA ALA A 470 16.43 -31.21 17.02
C ALA A 470 16.00 -32.68 17.10
N ILE A 471 16.75 -33.59 16.44
CA ILE A 471 16.50 -35.04 16.51
C ILE A 471 16.76 -35.55 17.92
N GLU A 472 17.89 -35.20 18.54
CA GLU A 472 18.21 -35.61 19.93
C GLU A 472 17.12 -35.13 20.89
N ALA A 473 16.66 -33.88 20.78
CA ALA A 473 15.56 -33.35 21.58
C ALA A 473 14.28 -34.19 21.42
N SER A 474 13.95 -34.55 20.19
CA SER A 474 12.75 -35.32 19.87
C SER A 474 12.82 -36.77 20.41
N LEU A 475 13.99 -37.38 20.42
CA LEU A 475 14.22 -38.73 20.99
C LEU A 475 14.25 -38.72 22.50
N THR A 476 14.62 -37.59 23.15
CA THR A 476 14.68 -37.43 24.59
C THR A 476 13.37 -36.94 25.23
N GLY A 477 12.27 -36.93 24.50
CA GLY A 477 10.94 -36.74 25.07
C GLY A 477 10.24 -35.44 24.70
N HIS A 478 10.78 -34.63 23.78
CA HIS A 478 10.20 -33.34 23.40
C HIS A 478 9.47 -33.44 22.04
N MET A 479 8.36 -32.71 21.88
CA MET A 479 7.74 -32.52 20.59
C MET A 479 8.42 -31.35 19.86
N VAL A 480 9.07 -31.64 18.74
CA VAL A 480 9.85 -30.66 17.96
C VAL A 480 9.15 -30.32 16.66
N PHE A 481 9.02 -29.03 16.39
CA PHE A 481 8.51 -28.48 15.12
C PHE A 481 9.62 -27.71 14.41
N SER A 482 9.69 -27.84 13.08
CA SER A 482 10.62 -27.02 12.30
C SER A 482 10.19 -26.87 10.83
N THR A 483 10.95 -26.05 10.08
CA THR A 483 10.76 -25.89 8.64
C THR A 483 12.00 -26.22 7.85
N LEU A 484 11.77 -26.60 6.56
CA LEU A 484 12.81 -26.70 5.53
C LEU A 484 12.30 -26.09 4.22
N HIS A 485 13.25 -25.84 3.31
CA HIS A 485 12.97 -25.39 1.96
C HIS A 485 13.13 -26.53 0.94
N THR A 486 12.20 -27.47 0.95
CA THR A 486 12.11 -28.59 0.02
C THR A 486 10.79 -28.53 -0.77
N ASN A 487 10.71 -29.27 -1.88
CA ASN A 487 9.56 -29.18 -2.78
C ASN A 487 8.45 -30.18 -2.44
N SER A 488 8.78 -31.31 -1.83
CA SER A 488 7.84 -32.33 -1.41
C SER A 488 8.21 -32.91 -0.04
N ALA A 489 7.30 -33.67 0.56
CA ALA A 489 7.55 -34.30 1.86
C ALA A 489 8.56 -35.46 1.73
N PRO A 490 8.52 -36.36 0.72
CA PRO A 490 9.55 -37.39 0.54
C PRO A 490 10.94 -36.82 0.25
N GLU A 491 11.07 -35.73 -0.55
CA GLU A 491 12.34 -35.07 -0.81
C GLU A 491 13.00 -34.54 0.46
N THR A 492 12.19 -34.12 1.44
CA THR A 492 12.69 -33.64 2.73
C THR A 492 13.50 -34.70 3.47
N VAL A 493 13.09 -35.96 3.36
CA VAL A 493 13.81 -37.10 3.96
C VAL A 493 15.22 -37.20 3.41
N THR A 494 15.35 -37.26 2.08
CA THR A 494 16.64 -37.30 1.42
C THR A 494 17.52 -36.11 1.77
N ARG A 495 16.93 -34.89 1.77
CA ARG A 495 17.63 -33.67 2.12
C ARG A 495 18.23 -33.69 3.54
N LEU A 496 17.51 -34.24 4.50
CA LEU A 496 17.99 -34.34 5.88
C LEU A 496 19.10 -35.40 6.03
N ILE A 497 18.99 -36.51 5.31
CA ILE A 497 20.05 -37.52 5.25
C ILE A 497 21.30 -36.94 4.60
N ASP A 498 21.16 -36.16 3.52
CA ASP A 498 22.28 -35.52 2.79
C ASP A 498 22.99 -34.45 3.66
N ILE A 499 22.29 -33.79 4.57
CA ILE A 499 22.89 -32.89 5.56
C ILE A 499 23.77 -33.65 6.55
N GLY A 500 23.57 -34.98 6.68
CA GLY A 500 24.40 -35.86 7.53
C GLY A 500 23.65 -36.48 8.71
N LEU A 501 22.33 -36.37 8.79
CA LEU A 501 21.56 -37.00 9.87
C LEU A 501 21.63 -38.51 9.76
N ASP A 502 21.72 -39.17 10.91
CA ASP A 502 21.61 -40.62 11.00
C ASP A 502 20.18 -41.07 10.62
N PRO A 503 20.01 -41.95 9.61
CA PRO A 503 18.69 -42.35 9.12
C PRO A 503 17.85 -43.11 10.15
N PHE A 504 18.47 -43.88 11.05
CA PHE A 504 17.74 -44.62 12.07
C PHE A 504 17.17 -43.66 13.13
N ASN A 505 18.00 -42.75 13.62
CA ASN A 505 17.57 -41.74 14.60
C ASN A 505 16.50 -40.83 14.01
N PHE A 506 16.65 -40.41 12.75
CA PHE A 506 15.64 -39.59 12.08
C PHE A 506 14.33 -40.36 11.86
N ALA A 507 14.39 -41.60 11.41
CA ALA A 507 13.21 -42.44 11.23
C ALA A 507 12.42 -42.63 12.55
N ASP A 508 13.13 -42.88 13.64
CA ASP A 508 12.50 -43.06 14.95
C ASP A 508 11.83 -41.78 15.45
N ALA A 509 12.51 -40.65 15.29
CA ALA A 509 12.00 -39.34 15.67
C ALA A 509 10.79 -38.89 14.86
N LEU A 510 10.67 -39.29 13.59
CA LEU A 510 9.69 -38.76 12.65
C LEU A 510 8.25 -39.06 13.03
N ARG A 511 7.42 -38.01 13.10
CA ARG A 511 5.95 -38.10 13.22
C ARG A 511 5.25 -37.75 11.92
N GLY A 512 5.68 -36.70 11.25
CA GLY A 512 5.14 -36.31 9.96
C GLY A 512 5.90 -35.18 9.28
N ILE A 513 5.79 -35.12 7.96
CA ILE A 513 6.29 -34.03 7.12
C ILE A 513 5.14 -33.49 6.30
N LEU A 514 4.80 -32.24 6.48
CA LEU A 514 3.75 -31.53 5.76
C LEU A 514 4.40 -30.61 4.71
N ALA A 515 4.37 -31.01 3.45
CA ALA A 515 4.72 -30.11 2.36
C ALA A 515 3.53 -29.21 2.00
N GLN A 516 3.82 -27.95 1.71
CA GLN A 516 2.79 -26.92 1.51
C GLN A 516 3.14 -25.92 0.42
N ARG A 517 2.13 -25.55 -0.37
CA ARG A 517 2.14 -24.42 -1.31
C ARG A 517 0.90 -23.57 -1.13
N LEU A 518 0.93 -22.32 -1.61
CA LEU A 518 -0.23 -21.44 -1.66
C LEU A 518 -0.66 -21.20 -3.11
N VAL A 519 -1.92 -21.45 -3.40
CA VAL A 519 -2.59 -21.10 -4.66
C VAL A 519 -3.56 -19.96 -4.43
N ARG A 520 -3.88 -19.18 -5.46
CA ARG A 520 -4.90 -18.15 -5.37
C ARG A 520 -6.29 -18.78 -5.31
N THR A 521 -7.14 -18.23 -4.45
CA THR A 521 -8.53 -18.64 -4.32
C THR A 521 -9.40 -17.91 -5.33
N LEU A 522 -10.27 -18.61 -6.03
CA LEU A 522 -11.28 -18.03 -6.91
C LEU A 522 -12.20 -17.10 -6.10
N CYS A 523 -12.53 -15.95 -6.66
CA CYS A 523 -13.38 -14.99 -5.99
C CYS A 523 -14.81 -15.53 -5.86
N SER A 524 -15.28 -15.77 -4.65
CA SER A 524 -16.63 -16.30 -4.36
C SER A 524 -17.77 -15.44 -4.91
N SER A 525 -17.50 -14.14 -5.18
CA SER A 525 -18.51 -13.20 -5.68
C SER A 525 -18.64 -13.18 -7.21
N CYS A 526 -17.70 -13.78 -7.94
CA CYS A 526 -17.70 -13.71 -9.41
C CYS A 526 -17.16 -14.95 -10.12
N LYS A 527 -16.83 -16.01 -9.40
CA LYS A 527 -16.51 -17.28 -10.07
C LYS A 527 -17.75 -17.82 -10.74
N GLU A 528 -17.59 -18.40 -11.93
CA GLU A 528 -18.67 -19.04 -12.69
C GLU A 528 -18.34 -20.50 -12.93
N THR A 529 -19.38 -21.33 -12.86
CA THR A 529 -19.29 -22.74 -13.29
C THR A 529 -19.29 -22.82 -14.81
N TYR A 530 -18.60 -23.82 -15.35
CA TYR A 530 -18.66 -24.18 -16.76
C TYR A 530 -18.55 -25.69 -16.91
N ASP A 531 -19.11 -26.23 -17.98
CA ASP A 531 -18.97 -27.66 -18.31
C ASP A 531 -17.58 -27.86 -18.88
N ALA A 532 -16.76 -28.65 -18.18
CA ALA A 532 -15.39 -28.93 -18.60
C ALA A 532 -15.39 -29.84 -19.84
N ASP A 533 -14.45 -29.60 -20.74
CA ASP A 533 -14.31 -30.45 -21.92
C ASP A 533 -13.64 -31.79 -21.59
N GLU A 534 -13.71 -32.74 -22.54
CA GLU A 534 -13.12 -34.07 -22.37
C GLU A 534 -11.60 -34.02 -22.15
N LYS A 535 -10.92 -33.02 -22.70
CA LYS A 535 -9.46 -32.87 -22.55
C LYS A 535 -9.11 -32.46 -21.12
N GLU A 536 -9.85 -31.50 -20.55
CA GLU A 536 -9.68 -31.06 -19.15
C GLU A 536 -9.95 -32.23 -18.18
N PHE A 537 -10.98 -33.05 -18.45
CA PHE A 537 -11.25 -34.22 -17.63
C PHE A 537 -10.11 -35.24 -17.68
N ILE A 538 -9.62 -35.57 -18.89
CA ILE A 538 -8.49 -36.49 -19.09
C ILE A 538 -7.22 -35.95 -18.45
N GLU A 539 -6.95 -34.64 -18.59
CA GLU A 539 -5.79 -34.01 -17.98
C GLU A 539 -5.82 -34.12 -16.45
N LEU A 540 -6.94 -33.76 -15.82
CA LEU A 540 -7.10 -33.87 -14.38
C LEU A 540 -6.99 -35.33 -13.90
N LYS A 541 -7.59 -36.29 -14.61
CA LYS A 541 -7.50 -37.71 -14.30
C LYS A 541 -6.03 -38.19 -14.34
N ARG A 542 -5.30 -37.82 -15.38
CA ARG A 542 -3.87 -38.16 -15.51
C ARG A 542 -3.02 -37.54 -14.40
N MET A 543 -3.24 -36.25 -14.10
CA MET A 543 -2.50 -35.52 -13.07
C MET A 543 -2.79 -36.06 -11.66
N TYR A 544 -3.99 -36.53 -11.41
CA TYR A 544 -4.35 -37.13 -10.12
C TYR A 544 -3.82 -38.56 -9.96
N GLY A 545 -3.55 -39.24 -11.06
CA GLY A 545 -3.26 -40.68 -11.14
C GLY A 545 -4.55 -41.48 -11.32
N GLU A 546 -4.66 -42.19 -12.42
CA GLU A 546 -5.90 -42.86 -12.87
C GLU A 546 -6.55 -43.73 -11.79
N ALA A 547 -5.76 -44.56 -11.11
CA ALA A 547 -6.25 -45.46 -10.06
C ALA A 547 -6.89 -44.71 -8.89
N TYR A 548 -6.29 -43.60 -8.44
CA TYR A 548 -6.78 -42.79 -7.33
C TYR A 548 -7.95 -41.87 -7.73
N PHE A 549 -7.99 -41.46 -9.02
CA PHE A 549 -9.05 -40.58 -9.52
C PHE A 549 -10.40 -41.31 -9.58
N ASP A 550 -10.39 -42.61 -9.93
CA ASP A 550 -11.61 -43.42 -10.00
C ASP A 550 -12.24 -43.61 -8.62
N GLU A 551 -11.47 -43.52 -7.51
CA GLU A 551 -11.97 -43.50 -6.14
C GLU A 551 -12.86 -42.28 -5.80
N LEU A 552 -12.66 -41.17 -6.56
CA LEU A 552 -13.43 -39.93 -6.35
C LEU A 552 -14.89 -40.04 -6.85
N ASN A 553 -15.23 -41.08 -7.61
CA ASN A 553 -16.55 -41.34 -8.17
C ASN A 553 -17.15 -40.13 -8.93
N ILE A 554 -16.37 -39.47 -9.75
CA ILE A 554 -16.78 -38.27 -10.51
C ILE A 554 -17.54 -38.70 -11.77
N ASP A 555 -18.75 -38.18 -11.95
CA ASP A 555 -19.53 -38.41 -13.17
C ASP A 555 -18.99 -37.60 -14.34
N LYS A 556 -18.40 -38.27 -15.34
CA LYS A 556 -17.87 -37.66 -16.56
C LYS A 556 -18.91 -36.88 -17.34
N ASN A 557 -20.19 -37.28 -17.29
CA ASN A 557 -21.27 -36.67 -18.07
C ASN A 557 -21.81 -35.37 -17.43
N ASN A 558 -21.46 -35.12 -16.16
CA ASN A 558 -21.87 -33.93 -15.41
C ASN A 558 -20.68 -33.31 -14.69
N PHE A 559 -19.61 -33.07 -15.46
CA PHE A 559 -18.34 -32.61 -14.92
C PHE A 559 -18.19 -31.11 -15.08
N GLN A 560 -18.38 -30.38 -13.98
CA GLN A 560 -18.30 -28.93 -13.93
C GLN A 560 -17.06 -28.46 -13.19
N LEU A 561 -16.42 -27.44 -13.74
CA LEU A 561 -15.33 -26.71 -13.12
C LEU A 561 -15.69 -25.22 -12.94
N TYR A 562 -14.78 -24.46 -12.32
CA TYR A 562 -14.99 -23.05 -12.04
C TYR A 562 -13.93 -22.21 -12.72
N LYS A 563 -14.32 -21.06 -13.29
CA LYS A 563 -13.42 -20.10 -13.93
C LYS A 563 -13.45 -18.74 -13.25
N PRO A 564 -12.32 -17.99 -13.26
CA PRO A 564 -12.26 -16.60 -12.78
C PRO A 564 -12.93 -15.66 -13.80
N VAL A 565 -13.82 -14.76 -13.33
CA VAL A 565 -14.45 -13.75 -14.20
C VAL A 565 -13.88 -12.36 -13.92
N GLY A 566 -13.93 -11.91 -12.69
CA GLY A 566 -13.49 -10.58 -12.28
C GLY A 566 -14.63 -9.66 -11.89
N CYS A 567 -14.53 -9.05 -10.71
CA CYS A 567 -15.49 -8.07 -10.20
C CYS A 567 -14.78 -7.00 -9.36
N PRO A 568 -15.45 -5.91 -8.97
CA PRO A 568 -14.83 -4.88 -8.12
C PRO A 568 -14.25 -5.41 -6.81
N LYS A 569 -14.87 -6.43 -6.19
CA LYS A 569 -14.40 -7.02 -4.93
C LYS A 569 -13.05 -7.72 -5.04
N CYS A 570 -12.72 -8.28 -6.21
CA CYS A 570 -11.43 -8.89 -6.49
C CYS A 570 -10.53 -8.01 -7.36
N SER A 571 -10.85 -6.72 -7.51
CA SER A 571 -10.14 -5.78 -8.40
C SER A 571 -10.03 -6.33 -9.83
N HIS A 572 -11.12 -6.92 -10.35
CA HIS A 572 -11.27 -7.49 -11.69
C HIS A 572 -10.28 -8.61 -12.05
N THR A 573 -9.70 -9.28 -11.06
CA THR A 573 -8.74 -10.36 -11.29
C THR A 573 -9.36 -11.76 -11.32
N GLY A 574 -10.58 -11.91 -10.82
CA GLY A 574 -11.22 -13.22 -10.61
C GLY A 574 -10.72 -13.97 -9.37
N TYR A 575 -9.70 -13.49 -8.66
CA TYR A 575 -9.12 -14.14 -7.48
C TYR A 575 -9.13 -13.22 -6.27
N ARG A 576 -9.35 -13.80 -5.08
CA ARG A 576 -9.29 -13.08 -3.81
C ARG A 576 -8.85 -14.01 -2.69
N GLY A 577 -7.68 -13.71 -2.11
CA GLY A 577 -7.06 -14.52 -1.10
C GLY A 577 -6.24 -15.68 -1.67
N ARG A 578 -5.70 -16.47 -0.76
CA ARG A 578 -4.89 -17.66 -1.05
C ARG A 578 -5.35 -18.81 -0.20
N THR A 579 -5.19 -20.03 -0.69
CA THR A 579 -5.45 -21.27 0.04
C THR A 579 -4.24 -22.18 -0.04
N GLY A 580 -4.01 -22.99 1.02
CA GLY A 580 -2.96 -24.00 1.04
C GLY A 580 -3.34 -25.22 0.22
N ILE A 581 -2.37 -25.81 -0.46
CA ILE A 581 -2.39 -27.21 -0.90
C ILE A 581 -1.36 -27.96 -0.09
N HIS A 582 -1.68 -29.20 0.30
CA HIS A 582 -0.95 -29.93 1.32
C HIS A 582 -0.66 -31.37 0.92
N GLU A 583 0.56 -31.83 1.23
CA GLU A 583 1.00 -33.21 1.11
C GLU A 583 1.55 -33.64 2.46
N LEU A 584 0.90 -34.58 3.12
CA LEU A 584 1.29 -35.05 4.46
C LEU A 584 1.85 -36.46 4.38
N LEU A 585 3.16 -36.60 4.60
CA LEU A 585 3.86 -37.88 4.78
C LEU A 585 3.90 -38.21 6.27
N GLU A 586 3.22 -39.27 6.67
CA GLU A 586 3.25 -39.75 8.06
C GLU A 586 4.44 -40.70 8.29
N GLY A 587 5.02 -40.64 9.49
CA GLY A 587 6.04 -41.58 9.93
C GLY A 587 5.44 -42.93 10.33
N THR A 588 4.83 -43.65 9.37
CA THR A 588 4.40 -45.03 9.60
C THR A 588 5.57 -45.99 9.67
N ASP A 589 5.37 -47.21 10.14
CA ASP A 589 6.44 -48.20 10.26
C ASP A 589 7.11 -48.51 8.91
N GLU A 590 6.31 -48.55 7.84
CA GLU A 590 6.80 -48.77 6.47
C GLU A 590 7.63 -47.60 5.97
N VAL A 591 7.18 -46.37 6.19
CA VAL A 591 7.90 -45.13 5.83
C VAL A 591 9.20 -45.05 6.63
N LYS A 592 9.14 -45.29 7.95
CA LYS A 592 10.34 -45.30 8.83
C LYS A 592 11.35 -46.36 8.38
N HIS A 593 10.88 -47.54 8.00
CA HIS A 593 11.76 -48.59 7.46
C HIS A 593 12.46 -48.15 6.16
N SER A 594 11.71 -47.55 5.23
CA SER A 594 12.27 -47.03 3.99
C SER A 594 13.31 -45.92 4.23
N ILE A 595 13.09 -45.06 5.23
CA ILE A 595 14.03 -44.03 5.65
C ILE A 595 15.31 -44.66 6.20
N ALA A 596 15.18 -45.61 7.15
CA ALA A 596 16.31 -46.32 7.76
C ALA A 596 17.16 -47.05 6.72
N MET A 597 16.53 -47.61 5.69
CA MET A 597 17.22 -48.31 4.56
C MET A 597 17.75 -47.35 3.51
N LYS A 598 17.57 -46.02 3.63
CA LYS A 598 17.95 -44.99 2.65
C LYS A 598 17.38 -45.27 1.26
N GLU A 599 16.13 -45.68 1.19
CA GLU A 599 15.46 -45.94 -0.08
C GLU A 599 15.26 -44.65 -0.87
N SER A 600 14.99 -44.77 -2.19
CA SER A 600 14.79 -43.60 -3.06
C SER A 600 13.54 -42.81 -2.68
N VAL A 601 13.50 -41.53 -3.12
CA VAL A 601 12.36 -40.61 -2.92
C VAL A 601 11.05 -41.22 -3.44
N GLU A 602 11.11 -41.94 -4.59
CA GLU A 602 9.97 -42.60 -5.20
C GLU A 602 9.40 -43.68 -4.31
N LYS A 603 10.25 -44.54 -3.74
CA LYS A 603 9.81 -45.61 -2.83
C LYS A 603 9.20 -45.05 -1.54
N ILE A 604 9.80 -43.99 -0.96
CA ILE A 604 9.23 -43.35 0.21
C ILE A 604 7.87 -42.72 -0.13
N ARG A 605 7.75 -42.13 -1.33
CA ARG A 605 6.47 -41.60 -1.84
C ARG A 605 5.42 -42.71 -1.97
N ASP A 606 5.77 -43.83 -2.60
CA ASP A 606 4.85 -44.94 -2.79
C ASP A 606 4.34 -45.49 -1.46
N LYS A 607 5.23 -45.66 -0.48
CA LYS A 607 4.84 -46.07 0.88
C LYS A 607 3.97 -45.04 1.58
N GLY A 608 4.26 -43.76 1.41
CA GLY A 608 3.41 -42.68 1.90
C GLY A 608 2.01 -42.72 1.27
N MET A 609 1.92 -42.93 -0.05
CA MET A 609 0.64 -43.01 -0.77
C MET A 609 -0.17 -44.27 -0.39
N GLU A 610 0.49 -45.41 -0.20
CA GLU A 610 -0.14 -46.63 0.35
C GLU A 610 -0.75 -46.34 1.77
N ALA A 611 -0.09 -45.51 2.56
CA ALA A 611 -0.54 -45.10 3.88
C ALA A 611 -1.60 -43.95 3.85
N GLY A 612 -2.03 -43.51 2.69
CA GLY A 612 -3.08 -42.48 2.54
C GLY A 612 -2.60 -41.08 2.20
N MET A 613 -1.29 -40.86 2.03
CA MET A 613 -0.78 -39.58 1.54
C MET A 613 -1.35 -39.25 0.16
N ARG A 614 -1.64 -37.98 -0.07
CA ARG A 614 -1.94 -37.44 -1.41
C ARG A 614 -0.95 -36.32 -1.69
N THR A 615 -0.43 -36.30 -2.92
CA THR A 615 0.57 -35.30 -3.34
C THR A 615 -0.02 -33.89 -3.37
N LEU A 616 0.84 -32.86 -3.38
CA LEU A 616 0.41 -31.45 -3.56
C LEU A 616 -0.49 -31.28 -4.79
N GLN A 617 -0.15 -31.96 -5.89
CA GLN A 617 -0.93 -31.93 -7.13
C GLN A 617 -2.32 -32.53 -6.93
N GLN A 618 -2.41 -33.67 -6.25
CA GLN A 618 -3.67 -34.35 -5.96
C GLN A 618 -4.56 -33.50 -5.04
N ASP A 619 -4.02 -32.94 -3.96
CA ASP A 619 -4.78 -32.04 -3.07
C ASP A 619 -5.26 -30.79 -3.79
N GLY A 620 -4.41 -30.24 -4.69
CA GLY A 620 -4.78 -29.12 -5.56
C GLY A 620 -5.95 -29.43 -6.49
N ILE A 621 -5.97 -30.64 -7.08
CA ILE A 621 -7.08 -31.09 -7.95
C ILE A 621 -8.37 -31.19 -7.14
N ILE A 622 -8.35 -31.74 -5.94
CA ILE A 622 -9.54 -31.74 -5.06
C ILE A 622 -10.08 -30.34 -4.82
N LYS A 623 -9.20 -29.34 -4.68
CA LYS A 623 -9.59 -27.94 -4.50
C LYS A 623 -10.13 -27.29 -5.78
N ILE A 624 -9.64 -27.70 -6.94
CA ILE A 624 -10.20 -27.31 -8.25
C ILE A 624 -11.63 -27.83 -8.36
N LEU A 625 -11.86 -29.10 -8.04
CA LEU A 625 -13.19 -29.74 -8.07
C LEU A 625 -14.19 -29.04 -7.12
N LYS A 626 -13.72 -28.54 -5.98
CA LYS A 626 -14.52 -27.74 -5.04
C LYS A 626 -14.72 -26.29 -5.48
N GLY A 627 -14.05 -25.83 -6.51
CA GLY A 627 -14.08 -24.45 -6.97
C GLY A 627 -13.35 -23.47 -6.05
N ASP A 628 -12.38 -23.93 -5.28
CA ASP A 628 -11.51 -23.07 -4.47
C ASP A 628 -10.44 -22.38 -5.32
N THR A 629 -9.93 -23.08 -6.34
CA THR A 629 -8.89 -22.59 -7.27
C THR A 629 -9.13 -23.13 -8.67
N ASP A 630 -8.21 -22.89 -9.59
CA ASP A 630 -8.25 -23.41 -10.95
C ASP A 630 -6.93 -24.08 -11.39
N LEU A 631 -6.96 -24.72 -12.56
CA LEU A 631 -5.83 -25.46 -13.11
C LEU A 631 -4.63 -24.54 -13.38
N VAL A 632 -4.86 -23.28 -13.80
CA VAL A 632 -3.81 -22.31 -14.06
C VAL A 632 -3.02 -21.99 -12.78
N GLN A 633 -3.70 -21.88 -11.65
CA GLN A 633 -3.03 -21.62 -10.38
C GLN A 633 -2.28 -22.85 -9.86
N LEU A 634 -2.84 -24.04 -10.05
CA LEU A 634 -2.16 -25.29 -9.68
C LEU A 634 -0.87 -25.48 -10.46
N HIS A 635 -0.90 -25.35 -11.79
CA HIS A 635 0.29 -25.47 -12.65
C HIS A 635 1.42 -24.51 -12.24
N ARG A 636 1.09 -23.28 -11.84
CA ARG A 636 2.09 -22.28 -11.41
C ARG A 636 2.93 -22.72 -10.22
N VAL A 637 2.40 -23.57 -9.37
CA VAL A 637 3.06 -23.96 -8.11
C VAL A 637 3.54 -25.41 -8.11
N THR A 638 3.09 -26.24 -9.08
CA THR A 638 3.47 -27.65 -9.19
C THR A 638 4.36 -27.96 -10.42
N ALA A 639 4.60 -26.98 -11.31
CA ALA A 639 5.43 -27.17 -12.51
C ALA A 639 6.91 -27.45 -12.22
N GLU A 640 7.37 -27.23 -10.99
CA GLU A 640 8.75 -27.45 -10.54
C GLU A 640 8.89 -28.63 -9.55
N SER A 641 7.84 -29.42 -9.33
CA SER A 641 7.81 -30.54 -8.39
C SER A 641 7.86 -31.90 -9.09
#